data_9331cc7c190a7a1c5671476c4e1ea332
#
_entry.id   9331cc7c190a7a1c5671476c4e1ea332
#
_cell.length_a   1.000
_cell.length_b   1.000
_cell.length_c   1.000
_cell.angle_alpha   90.00
_cell.angle_beta   90.00
_cell.angle_gamma   90.00
#
_symmetry.space_group_name_H-M   'P 1'
#
loop_
_entity.id
_entity.type
_entity.pdbx_description
1 polymer ?
#
loop_
_entity_poly.entity_id
_entity_poly.type
_entity_poly.pdbx_seq_one_letter_code
_entity_poly.pdbx_strand_id
1 'polypeptide(L)'
;MKTFVLAGACVAATAVSAQEVDTTRVNLGEAQVVTNRATRKTPIAFSNLNRAALAQVNKGQDIPFLLSTLPGVVATSDAGNGVGYTALRVRGTDATRINVTANGIPLNDAESHGLFWVNMGDFASSLNDLQVQRGVGTSTNGAGAFGASINMGTERPALLPATEVNVGYGSFNTTKNTLKFHSGLLNNHWAFDARLSYIASDGYRDRATTQLGSYFTQGTYFNGGTMLQLLAFGGKEKTYHAWDGISRDDLKHRRTYNPNGEIKEGKKVVGFYDDQTDVYFQQHAQALLTQRLSPRWNLSAALHYTYGTGYYEEYKNQRKLKDYKLPTFLLNGIEQKQSDLIRRKALENHFFGAIASLNYKEAAWDITAGMGLNRYEGDHYGRVLWVKNYLGNLRPKHEYYRNTGTKTDGNAYVRANFTPVESLNLFADMQYRFIGYKIEGTSDKKAVHDTNENFHFFNPKFGATWNVTTDHQLYASVAVAHREPTRNNYEESFSNHAPRAERLTDFEVGYRYTGAKWEANVGGYYMLYRDQFVANGRYNEIGEAIVENVKDSYRAGIELSGAWKPAQWFRWEANLALSTNRIKDYTAYLYDKDYGEHERKVGNTTIALSPGAAFNNRFAFRHRRFEASLTTQYVGRQYLDNLEMKENSLEAYCVSHLNVGYSFPLRGVKEASISATVYNLFNTKYETNGYSQTSIEKATGKLLSDPRFYPMAGTNFLLNLGLKF
;
A
#
# COMPACT_ATOMS: atom_id res chain seq x y z
N MET A 1 12.33 8.98 33.70
CA MET A 1 13.69 9.33 33.25
C MET A 1 14.48 8.05 33.06
N LYS A 2 14.50 7.50 31.85
CA LYS A 2 15.40 6.39 31.48
C LYS A 2 16.43 6.97 30.53
N THR A 3 17.67 7.00 31.00
CA THR A 3 18.86 7.55 30.38
C THR A 3 19.17 6.73 29.11
N PHE A 4 19.08 7.34 27.92
CA PHE A 4 19.57 6.76 26.70
C PHE A 4 21.09 6.88 26.67
N VAL A 5 21.77 5.75 26.84
CA VAL A 5 23.20 5.62 26.57
C VAL A 5 23.37 5.59 25.04
N LEU A 6 23.88 6.67 24.47
CA LEU A 6 24.38 6.69 23.11
C LEU A 6 25.67 5.84 23.09
N ALA A 7 25.59 4.59 22.72
CA ALA A 7 26.74 3.78 22.37
C ALA A 7 27.28 4.29 21.03
N GLY A 8 28.31 5.14 21.06
CA GLY A 8 29.09 5.52 19.90
C GLY A 8 29.80 4.29 19.34
N ALA A 9 29.28 3.69 18.30
CA ALA A 9 30.01 2.73 17.50
C ALA A 9 31.01 3.54 16.65
N CYS A 10 32.25 3.65 17.11
CA CYS A 10 33.38 4.01 16.27
C CYS A 10 33.53 2.91 15.22
N VAL A 11 32.96 3.12 14.01
CA VAL A 11 33.29 2.33 12.86
C VAL A 11 34.70 2.74 12.46
N ALA A 12 35.67 1.89 12.73
CA ALA A 12 37.01 2.02 12.17
C ALA A 12 36.85 1.95 10.64
N ALA A 13 36.95 3.09 9.99
CA ALA A 13 37.09 3.18 8.55
C ALA A 13 38.44 2.61 8.19
N THR A 14 38.53 1.31 7.92
CA THR A 14 39.68 0.75 7.21
C THR A 14 39.66 1.42 5.84
N ALA A 15 40.71 2.19 5.53
CA ALA A 15 40.95 2.75 4.22
C ALA A 15 41.06 1.57 3.24
N VAL A 16 39.97 1.23 2.58
CA VAL A 16 40.03 0.39 1.38
C VAL A 16 40.64 1.29 0.34
N SER A 17 41.88 0.95 -0.11
CA SER A 17 42.53 1.62 -1.21
C SER A 17 41.56 1.64 -2.39
N ALA A 18 41.24 2.84 -2.87
CA ALA A 18 40.40 3.03 -4.04
C ALA A 18 41.12 2.42 -5.25
N GLN A 19 40.72 1.22 -5.64
CA GLN A 19 41.09 0.65 -6.90
C GLN A 19 40.42 1.49 -7.98
N GLU A 20 41.15 1.94 -9.00
CA GLU A 20 40.55 2.64 -10.14
C GLU A 20 39.50 1.71 -10.78
N VAL A 21 38.23 2.10 -10.60
CA VAL A 21 37.11 1.38 -11.19
C VAL A 21 37.03 1.80 -12.65
N ASP A 22 37.29 0.88 -13.56
CA ASP A 22 37.07 1.09 -15.01
C ASP A 22 35.55 1.15 -15.28
N THR A 23 34.98 2.34 -15.14
CA THR A 23 33.56 2.61 -15.33
C THR A 23 33.11 2.40 -16.78
N THR A 24 34.01 2.24 -17.73
CA THR A 24 33.67 2.01 -19.15
C THR A 24 33.27 0.57 -19.45
N ARG A 25 33.65 -0.39 -18.59
CA ARG A 25 33.36 -1.82 -18.78
C ARG A 25 32.06 -2.34 -18.14
N VAL A 26 31.44 -1.59 -17.24
CA VAL A 26 30.22 -2.01 -16.55
C VAL A 26 29.06 -1.12 -16.97
N ASN A 27 28.38 -1.48 -18.05
CA ASN A 27 27.15 -0.81 -18.45
C ASN A 27 25.96 -1.42 -17.68
N LEU A 28 25.74 -0.94 -16.45
CA LEU A 28 24.63 -1.37 -15.57
C LEU A 28 23.25 -1.09 -16.19
N GLY A 29 23.15 -0.15 -17.12
CA GLY A 29 21.87 0.17 -17.80
C GLY A 29 21.41 -0.92 -18.77
N GLU A 30 22.34 -1.68 -19.35
CA GLU A 30 22.00 -2.78 -20.28
C GLU A 30 21.72 -4.11 -19.56
N ALA A 31 22.25 -4.30 -18.34
CA ALA A 31 22.07 -5.54 -17.59
C ALA A 31 20.69 -5.65 -16.90
N GLN A 32 20.02 -4.54 -16.65
CA GLN A 32 18.74 -4.55 -15.94
C GLN A 32 17.56 -4.36 -16.90
N VAL A 33 17.04 -5.46 -17.45
CA VAL A 33 15.77 -5.45 -18.18
C VAL A 33 14.64 -5.45 -17.19
N VAL A 34 14.10 -4.27 -16.86
CA VAL A 34 12.91 -4.13 -16.02
C VAL A 34 11.67 -4.37 -16.88
N THR A 35 11.27 -5.62 -17.01
CA THR A 35 10.16 -6.03 -17.90
C THR A 35 8.80 -5.53 -17.45
N ASN A 36 8.63 -5.20 -16.17
CA ASN A 36 7.34 -4.78 -15.60
C ASN A 36 7.07 -3.27 -15.67
N ARG A 37 7.97 -2.47 -16.27
CA ARG A 37 7.79 -1.02 -16.41
C ARG A 37 7.00 -0.68 -17.67
N ALA A 38 6.02 0.21 -17.51
CA ALA A 38 5.42 0.91 -18.63
C ALA A 38 6.41 1.95 -19.18
N THR A 39 6.47 2.04 -20.49
CA THR A 39 7.29 3.01 -21.24
C THR A 39 6.41 3.88 -22.11
N ARG A 40 6.99 4.80 -22.86
CA ARG A 40 6.23 5.61 -23.85
C ARG A 40 5.54 4.73 -24.93
N LYS A 41 6.02 3.51 -25.20
CA LYS A 41 5.37 2.57 -26.10
C LYS A 41 4.15 1.87 -25.48
N THR A 42 3.99 1.92 -24.16
CA THR A 42 2.88 1.27 -23.45
C THR A 42 1.68 2.24 -23.41
N PRO A 43 0.52 1.87 -23.99
CA PRO A 43 -0.64 2.76 -24.12
C PRO A 43 -1.50 2.81 -22.85
N ILE A 44 -0.91 3.13 -21.70
CA ILE A 44 -1.57 3.24 -20.39
C ILE A 44 -1.15 4.50 -19.65
N ALA A 45 -1.94 4.93 -18.68
CA ALA A 45 -1.59 6.03 -17.79
C ALA A 45 -0.60 5.56 -16.73
N PHE A 46 0.54 6.22 -16.60
CA PHE A 46 1.52 5.93 -15.55
C PHE A 46 2.25 7.17 -15.04
N SER A 47 2.82 7.07 -13.85
CA SER A 47 3.68 8.09 -13.24
C SER A 47 4.93 7.46 -12.67
N ASN A 48 6.09 8.11 -12.85
CA ASN A 48 7.38 7.64 -12.36
C ASN A 48 7.91 8.57 -11.27
N LEU A 49 8.42 7.99 -10.20
CA LEU A 49 9.24 8.66 -9.19
C LEU A 49 10.63 8.04 -9.22
N ASN A 50 11.63 8.75 -9.69
CA ASN A 50 13.01 8.31 -9.64
C ASN A 50 13.63 8.54 -8.26
N ARG A 51 14.87 8.06 -8.03
CA ARG A 51 15.57 8.17 -6.75
C ARG A 51 15.62 9.63 -6.22
N ALA A 52 15.87 10.60 -7.09
CA ALA A 52 15.94 12.00 -6.68
C ALA A 52 14.58 12.54 -6.23
N ALA A 53 13.49 12.21 -6.95
CA ALA A 53 12.14 12.58 -6.57
C ALA A 53 11.70 11.90 -5.25
N LEU A 54 12.01 10.60 -5.09
CA LEU A 54 11.76 9.86 -3.84
C LEU A 54 12.49 10.50 -2.65
N ALA A 55 13.76 10.83 -2.78
CA ALA A 55 14.56 11.47 -1.72
C ALA A 55 13.98 12.84 -1.27
N GLN A 56 13.38 13.59 -2.22
CA GLN A 56 12.74 14.88 -1.91
C GLN A 56 11.46 14.74 -1.06
N VAL A 57 10.70 13.64 -1.22
CA VAL A 57 9.42 13.42 -0.53
C VAL A 57 9.53 12.46 0.65
N ASN A 58 10.55 11.59 0.70
CA ASN A 58 10.76 10.61 1.78
C ASN A 58 11.34 11.29 3.05
N LYS A 59 10.52 12.06 3.73
CA LYS A 59 10.90 12.88 4.90
C LYS A 59 10.40 12.32 6.23
N GLY A 60 9.71 11.17 6.26
CA GLY A 60 9.30 10.54 7.52
C GLY A 60 7.94 9.86 7.47
N GLN A 61 7.13 10.16 6.47
CA GLN A 61 5.85 9.47 6.25
C GLN A 61 6.02 8.21 5.40
N ASP A 62 5.05 7.31 5.49
CA ASP A 62 5.03 6.04 4.75
C ASP A 62 4.77 6.24 3.24
N ILE A 63 5.08 5.21 2.44
CA ILE A 63 4.97 5.25 0.97
C ILE A 63 3.60 5.75 0.46
N PRO A 64 2.43 5.41 1.02
CA PRO A 64 1.16 5.98 0.59
C PRO A 64 1.14 7.51 0.54
N PHE A 65 1.73 8.18 1.53
CA PHE A 65 1.82 9.64 1.57
C PHE A 65 2.81 10.21 0.56
N LEU A 66 3.89 9.48 0.24
CA LEU A 66 4.82 9.88 -0.82
C LEU A 66 4.15 9.87 -2.19
N LEU A 67 3.16 8.99 -2.38
CA LEU A 67 2.38 8.84 -3.62
C LEU A 67 1.14 9.75 -3.69
N SER A 68 0.73 10.36 -2.59
CA SER A 68 -0.52 11.13 -2.50
C SER A 68 -0.56 12.36 -3.43
N THR A 69 0.59 12.81 -3.91
CA THR A 69 0.70 13.92 -4.89
C THR A 69 0.53 13.48 -6.35
N LEU A 70 0.38 12.18 -6.61
CA LEU A 70 0.13 11.66 -7.96
C LEU A 70 -1.35 11.80 -8.35
N PRO A 71 -1.67 11.86 -9.66
CA PRO A 71 -3.05 12.00 -10.13
C PRO A 71 -3.96 10.88 -9.60
N GLY A 72 -5.10 11.25 -9.03
CA GLY A 72 -6.13 10.31 -8.55
C GLY A 72 -5.73 9.46 -7.34
N VAL A 73 -4.64 9.80 -6.63
CA VAL A 73 -4.19 9.09 -5.42
C VAL A 73 -4.65 9.82 -4.16
N VAL A 74 -5.25 9.09 -3.22
CA VAL A 74 -5.64 9.57 -1.89
C VAL A 74 -5.03 8.64 -0.85
N ALA A 75 -4.24 9.19 0.08
CA ALA A 75 -3.63 8.46 1.19
C ALA A 75 -4.43 8.61 2.48
N THR A 76 -4.39 7.60 3.34
CA THR A 76 -5.07 7.57 4.64
C THR A 76 -4.13 7.16 5.76
N SER A 77 -4.42 7.57 7.01
CA SER A 77 -3.62 7.21 8.20
C SER A 77 -4.54 7.04 9.41
N ASP A 78 -4.41 5.92 10.11
CA ASP A 78 -5.18 5.65 11.31
C ASP A 78 -4.64 6.41 12.53
N ALA A 79 -3.31 6.52 12.65
CA ALA A 79 -2.66 7.32 13.69
C ALA A 79 -2.72 8.83 13.44
N GLY A 80 -3.11 9.28 12.23
CA GLY A 80 -3.35 10.67 11.85
C GLY A 80 -2.12 11.49 11.48
N ASN A 81 -0.91 10.93 11.47
CA ASN A 81 0.33 11.63 11.13
C ASN A 81 1.08 11.06 9.92
N GLY A 82 0.54 10.01 9.29
CA GLY A 82 1.13 9.39 8.11
C GLY A 82 2.24 8.38 8.39
N VAL A 83 2.31 7.87 9.62
CA VAL A 83 3.25 6.81 10.06
C VAL A 83 2.46 5.66 10.67
N GLY A 84 2.84 4.43 10.38
CA GLY A 84 2.22 3.21 10.91
C GLY A 84 1.15 2.63 9.98
N TYR A 85 -0.08 2.48 10.45
CA TYR A 85 -1.18 2.02 9.61
C TYR A 85 -1.60 3.12 8.64
N THR A 86 -1.15 2.96 7.40
CA THR A 86 -1.43 3.85 6.28
C THR A 86 -1.92 3.04 5.08
N ALA A 87 -2.75 3.65 4.25
CA ALA A 87 -3.24 3.03 3.02
C ALA A 87 -3.40 4.08 1.92
N LEU A 88 -3.67 3.64 0.69
CA LEU A 88 -3.97 4.53 -0.43
C LEU A 88 -5.07 3.97 -1.32
N ARG A 89 -5.73 4.88 -2.03
CA ARG A 89 -6.68 4.58 -3.11
C ARG A 89 -6.20 5.24 -4.39
N VAL A 90 -6.41 4.58 -5.52
CA VAL A 90 -6.07 5.09 -6.85
C VAL A 90 -7.34 5.10 -7.69
N ARG A 91 -7.74 6.26 -8.24
CA ARG A 91 -9.04 6.42 -8.96
C ARG A 91 -10.24 5.94 -8.13
N GLY A 92 -10.17 6.06 -6.80
CA GLY A 92 -11.17 5.55 -5.86
C GLY A 92 -11.16 4.02 -5.68
N THR A 93 -10.27 3.26 -6.31
CA THR A 93 -10.11 1.83 -6.02
C THR A 93 -9.31 1.65 -4.75
N ASP A 94 -9.72 0.70 -3.90
CA ASP A 94 -9.09 0.41 -2.61
C ASP A 94 -7.82 -0.45 -2.73
N ALA A 95 -7.09 -0.60 -1.62
CA ALA A 95 -5.82 -1.30 -1.56
C ALA A 95 -5.89 -2.77 -2.04
N THR A 96 -7.05 -3.43 -1.92
CA THR A 96 -7.22 -4.83 -2.34
C THR A 96 -7.23 -5.00 -3.87
N ARG A 97 -7.34 -3.92 -4.62
CA ARG A 97 -7.33 -3.85 -6.09
C ARG A 97 -6.05 -3.23 -6.64
N ILE A 98 -5.10 -2.91 -5.76
CA ILE A 98 -3.83 -2.31 -6.13
C ILE A 98 -2.73 -3.36 -5.99
N ASN A 99 -2.19 -3.78 -7.11
CA ASN A 99 -1.06 -4.70 -7.15
C ASN A 99 0.24 -3.97 -6.80
N VAL A 100 1.02 -4.51 -5.88
CA VAL A 100 2.30 -3.94 -5.47
C VAL A 100 3.40 -4.97 -5.69
N THR A 101 4.47 -4.57 -6.36
CA THR A 101 5.63 -5.44 -6.61
C THR A 101 6.94 -4.78 -6.19
N ALA A 102 7.89 -5.58 -5.71
CA ALA A 102 9.29 -5.19 -5.61
C ALA A 102 10.11 -6.06 -6.59
N ASN A 103 10.80 -5.41 -7.54
CA ASN A 103 11.56 -6.09 -8.60
C ASN A 103 10.72 -7.08 -9.44
N GLY A 104 9.41 -6.83 -9.60
CA GLY A 104 8.49 -7.71 -10.30
C GLY A 104 7.88 -8.82 -9.46
N ILE A 105 8.31 -9.00 -8.21
CA ILE A 105 7.80 -9.99 -7.26
C ILE A 105 6.61 -9.40 -6.49
N PRO A 106 5.43 -10.07 -6.42
CA PRO A 106 4.28 -9.61 -5.66
C PRO A 106 4.57 -9.47 -4.17
N LEU A 107 4.10 -8.37 -3.57
CA LEU A 107 4.19 -8.10 -2.13
C LEU A 107 2.83 -8.13 -1.45
N ASN A 108 1.73 -8.09 -2.21
CA ASN A 108 0.39 -8.20 -1.62
C ASN A 108 0.24 -9.54 -0.89
N ASP A 109 -0.40 -9.49 0.26
CA ASP A 109 -0.83 -10.70 0.95
C ASP A 109 -1.80 -11.49 0.07
N ALA A 110 -1.61 -12.81 -0.01
CA ALA A 110 -2.32 -13.66 -0.95
C ALA A 110 -3.81 -13.85 -0.61
N GLU A 111 -4.20 -13.69 0.67
CA GLU A 111 -5.58 -13.88 1.13
C GLU A 111 -6.35 -12.57 1.19
N SER A 112 -5.76 -11.49 1.72
CA SER A 112 -6.40 -10.17 1.83
C SER A 112 -6.29 -9.33 0.56
N HIS A 113 -5.35 -9.65 -0.35
CA HIS A 113 -4.97 -8.91 -1.55
C HIS A 113 -4.41 -7.50 -1.27
N GLY A 114 -4.23 -7.12 -0.03
CA GLY A 114 -3.66 -5.83 0.37
C GLY A 114 -2.15 -5.91 0.63
N LEU A 115 -1.48 -4.76 0.62
CA LEU A 115 -0.17 -4.59 1.22
C LEU A 115 -0.31 -3.75 2.48
N PHE A 116 0.13 -4.27 3.61
CA PHE A 116 0.22 -3.54 4.87
C PHE A 116 1.52 -2.73 4.88
N TRP A 117 1.42 -1.42 4.59
CA TRP A 117 2.59 -0.54 4.46
C TRP A 117 3.37 -0.39 5.75
N VAL A 118 2.74 -0.62 6.90
CA VAL A 118 3.39 -0.66 8.21
C VAL A 118 4.53 -1.70 8.27
N ASN A 119 4.43 -2.80 7.52
CA ASN A 119 5.46 -3.83 7.41
C ASN A 119 6.64 -3.42 6.49
N MET A 120 6.49 -2.29 5.77
CA MET A 120 7.47 -1.77 4.81
C MET A 120 8.21 -0.54 5.35
N GLY A 121 8.52 -0.51 6.66
CA GLY A 121 9.14 0.62 7.34
C GLY A 121 10.39 1.12 6.63
N ASP A 122 10.39 2.41 6.24
CA ASP A 122 11.46 3.08 5.49
C ASP A 122 11.93 2.38 4.19
N PHE A 123 11.09 1.52 3.60
CA PHE A 123 11.46 0.81 2.36
C PHE A 123 11.73 1.78 1.20
N ALA A 124 11.09 2.95 1.20
CA ALA A 124 11.36 4.02 0.22
C ALA A 124 12.84 4.44 0.18
N SER A 125 13.56 4.31 1.29
CA SER A 125 15.01 4.58 1.35
C SER A 125 15.87 3.54 0.61
N SER A 126 15.32 2.37 0.28
CA SER A 126 15.99 1.31 -0.50
C SER A 126 15.51 1.26 -1.95
N LEU A 127 14.77 2.26 -2.44
CA LEU A 127 14.25 2.29 -3.80
C LEU A 127 15.12 3.17 -4.71
N ASN A 128 15.37 2.66 -5.92
CA ASN A 128 15.91 3.44 -7.03
C ASN A 128 14.82 4.22 -7.76
N ASP A 129 13.66 3.60 -7.91
CA ASP A 129 12.50 4.16 -8.59
C ASP A 129 11.21 3.47 -8.16
N LEU A 130 10.11 4.17 -8.38
CA LEU A 130 8.76 3.69 -8.18
C LEU A 130 7.89 4.14 -9.34
N GLN A 131 7.10 3.23 -9.91
CA GLN A 131 6.14 3.54 -10.96
C GLN A 131 4.72 3.17 -10.51
N VAL A 132 3.79 4.08 -10.65
CA VAL A 132 2.36 3.84 -10.49
C VAL A 132 1.72 3.75 -11.87
N GLN A 133 1.18 2.60 -12.24
CA GLN A 133 0.33 2.39 -13.41
C GLN A 133 -1.12 2.45 -12.93
N ARG A 134 -1.94 3.30 -13.55
CA ARG A 134 -3.35 3.43 -13.23
C ARG A 134 -4.19 2.63 -14.20
N GLY A 135 -5.34 2.08 -13.74
CA GLY A 135 -6.12 1.11 -14.50
C GLY A 135 -5.53 -0.31 -14.45
N VAL A 136 -5.89 -1.16 -15.41
CA VAL A 136 -5.54 -2.58 -15.41
C VAL A 136 -4.03 -2.84 -15.45
N GLY A 137 -3.24 -1.98 -16.06
CA GLY A 137 -1.79 -2.18 -16.18
C GLY A 137 -1.41 -3.33 -17.13
N THR A 138 -0.11 -3.64 -17.20
CA THR A 138 0.42 -4.72 -18.06
C THR A 138 0.51 -6.05 -17.31
N SER A 139 0.45 -7.18 -18.04
CA SER A 139 0.58 -8.52 -17.45
C SER A 139 1.95 -8.80 -16.83
N THR A 140 2.98 -8.04 -17.21
CA THR A 140 4.30 -8.08 -16.59
C THR A 140 4.32 -7.60 -15.13
N ASN A 141 3.25 -6.96 -14.64
CA ASN A 141 3.06 -6.64 -13.22
C ASN A 141 2.70 -7.86 -12.38
N GLY A 142 2.49 -9.02 -12.98
CA GLY A 142 2.08 -10.25 -12.33
C GLY A 142 0.57 -10.46 -12.33
N ALA A 143 0.15 -11.44 -11.58
CA ALA A 143 -1.22 -11.93 -11.57
C ALA A 143 -2.24 -10.94 -10.96
N GLY A 144 -1.82 -10.10 -10.02
CA GLY A 144 -2.69 -9.18 -9.27
C GLY A 144 -3.03 -7.86 -9.96
N ALA A 145 -2.56 -7.59 -11.19
CA ALA A 145 -2.82 -6.33 -11.89
C ALA A 145 -4.32 -6.18 -12.21
N PHE A 146 -5.02 -5.27 -11.53
CA PHE A 146 -6.46 -5.06 -11.66
C PHE A 146 -6.85 -3.57 -11.74
N GLY A 147 -6.91 -2.84 -10.61
CA GLY A 147 -7.34 -1.43 -10.59
C GLY A 147 -6.18 -0.44 -10.67
N ALA A 148 -5.02 -0.81 -10.20
CA ALA A 148 -3.75 -0.10 -10.34
C ALA A 148 -2.58 -1.03 -10.05
N SER A 149 -1.35 -0.62 -10.44
CA SER A 149 -0.13 -1.33 -10.08
C SER A 149 0.95 -0.37 -9.61
N ILE A 150 1.60 -0.70 -8.48
CA ILE A 150 2.75 0.03 -7.92
C ILE A 150 3.97 -0.86 -8.08
N ASN A 151 4.90 -0.46 -8.91
CA ASN A 151 6.11 -1.20 -9.20
C ASN A 151 7.31 -0.50 -8.55
N MET A 152 7.94 -1.16 -7.59
CA MET A 152 9.10 -0.67 -6.87
C MET A 152 10.37 -1.35 -7.39
N GLY A 153 11.35 -0.56 -7.79
CA GLY A 153 12.69 -1.04 -8.12
C GLY A 153 13.63 -0.76 -6.96
N THR A 154 14.30 -1.78 -6.43
CA THR A 154 15.29 -1.59 -5.37
C THR A 154 16.53 -0.86 -5.86
N GLU A 155 17.34 -0.35 -4.95
CA GLU A 155 18.56 0.38 -5.28
C GLU A 155 19.46 -0.42 -6.22
N ARG A 156 20.00 0.26 -7.23
CA ARG A 156 21.07 -0.30 -8.07
C ARG A 156 22.36 -0.34 -7.28
N PRO A 157 23.20 -1.36 -7.49
CA PRO A 157 24.49 -1.43 -6.85
C PRO A 157 25.30 -0.15 -7.07
N ALA A 158 25.83 0.40 -5.99
CA ALA A 158 26.69 1.57 -6.06
C ALA A 158 28.06 1.22 -6.67
N LEU A 159 28.58 2.05 -7.57
CA LEU A 159 29.94 1.84 -8.13
C LEU A 159 31.02 2.29 -7.17
N LEU A 160 30.76 3.30 -6.35
CA LEU A 160 31.70 3.87 -5.39
C LEU A 160 31.24 3.55 -3.96
N PRO A 161 32.18 3.33 -3.04
CA PRO A 161 31.85 3.12 -1.64
C PRO A 161 31.26 4.38 -1.02
N ALA A 162 30.24 4.18 -0.17
CA ALA A 162 29.61 5.26 0.57
C ALA A 162 28.93 4.74 1.84
N THR A 163 28.89 5.60 2.85
CA THR A 163 28.06 5.41 4.04
C THR A 163 27.17 6.63 4.18
N GLU A 164 25.86 6.39 4.40
CA GLU A 164 24.89 7.47 4.57
C GLU A 164 24.18 7.31 5.94
N VAL A 165 24.12 8.40 6.70
CA VAL A 165 23.42 8.47 7.99
C VAL A 165 22.36 9.54 7.86
N ASN A 166 21.10 9.20 8.16
CA ASN A 166 19.99 10.14 8.22
C ASN A 166 19.33 10.04 9.58
N VAL A 167 19.16 11.17 10.26
CA VAL A 167 18.52 11.28 11.57
C VAL A 167 17.41 12.31 11.46
N GLY A 168 16.19 11.92 11.81
CA GLY A 168 15.03 12.78 11.80
C GLY A 168 14.37 12.82 13.17
N TYR A 169 13.84 14.01 13.56
CA TYR A 169 13.05 14.21 14.76
C TYR A 169 11.98 15.29 14.54
N GLY A 170 10.80 15.09 15.13
CA GLY A 170 9.71 16.05 14.96
C GLY A 170 8.52 15.84 15.89
N SER A 171 7.39 16.40 15.49
CA SER A 171 6.14 16.36 16.26
C SER A 171 5.73 14.91 16.58
N PHE A 172 5.00 14.74 17.69
CA PHE A 172 4.56 13.42 18.20
C PHE A 172 5.73 12.50 18.54
N ASN A 173 6.85 13.04 19.00
CA ASN A 173 8.09 12.31 19.24
C ASN A 173 8.51 11.43 18.04
N THR A 174 8.13 11.85 16.84
CA THR A 174 8.46 11.10 15.64
C THR A 174 9.95 11.14 15.39
N THR A 175 10.58 9.96 15.33
CA THR A 175 11.99 9.82 14.96
C THR A 175 12.11 8.87 13.77
N LYS A 176 13.04 9.21 12.85
CA LYS A 176 13.42 8.37 11.72
C LYS A 176 14.93 8.34 11.63
N ASN A 177 15.51 7.16 11.83
CA ASN A 177 16.94 6.96 11.78
C ASN A 177 17.27 5.91 10.72
N THR A 178 18.16 6.25 9.79
CA THR A 178 18.55 5.37 8.69
C THR A 178 20.05 5.37 8.53
N LEU A 179 20.64 4.16 8.51
CA LEU A 179 22.04 3.92 8.19
C LEU A 179 22.09 3.11 6.90
N LYS A 180 22.86 3.59 5.90
CA LYS A 180 23.14 2.87 4.66
C LYS A 180 24.62 2.65 4.48
N PHE A 181 24.95 1.53 3.88
CA PHE A 181 26.29 1.16 3.52
C PHE A 181 26.31 0.65 2.08
N HIS A 182 27.31 1.10 1.31
CA HIS A 182 27.59 0.68 -0.05
C HIS A 182 29.08 0.33 -0.14
N SER A 183 29.39 -0.91 -0.56
CA SER A 183 30.80 -1.32 -0.72
C SER A 183 31.47 -0.67 -1.92
N GLY A 184 30.69 -0.16 -2.87
CA GLY A 184 31.18 0.09 -4.22
C GLY A 184 31.41 -1.23 -4.98
N LEU A 185 31.94 -1.11 -6.19
CA LEU A 185 32.24 -2.26 -7.04
C LEU A 185 33.57 -2.87 -6.64
N LEU A 186 33.57 -4.10 -6.17
CA LEU A 186 34.75 -4.86 -5.76
C LEU A 186 35.18 -5.78 -6.89
N ASN A 187 36.48 -5.75 -7.26
CA ASN A 187 37.09 -6.57 -8.32
C ASN A 187 36.30 -6.54 -9.64
N ASN A 188 35.58 -5.44 -9.93
CA ASN A 188 34.75 -5.24 -11.12
C ASN A 188 33.56 -6.25 -11.25
N HIS A 189 33.25 -7.03 -10.22
CA HIS A 189 32.23 -8.08 -10.27
C HIS A 189 31.22 -8.01 -9.14
N TRP A 190 31.60 -7.59 -7.94
CA TRP A 190 30.77 -7.70 -6.75
C TRP A 190 30.41 -6.33 -6.17
N ALA A 191 29.19 -6.18 -5.72
CA ALA A 191 28.76 -5.04 -4.93
C ALA A 191 27.87 -5.51 -3.79
N PHE A 192 27.99 -4.86 -2.62
CA PHE A 192 27.17 -5.13 -1.44
C PHE A 192 26.56 -3.84 -0.93
N ASP A 193 25.26 -3.87 -0.70
CA ASP A 193 24.49 -2.74 -0.17
C ASP A 193 23.73 -3.20 1.07
N ALA A 194 23.64 -2.33 2.08
CA ALA A 194 22.86 -2.61 3.28
C ALA A 194 22.20 -1.33 3.81
N ARG A 195 21.02 -1.49 4.45
CA ARG A 195 20.31 -0.45 5.17
C ARG A 195 19.74 -1.01 6.47
N LEU A 196 19.88 -0.24 7.54
CA LEU A 196 19.15 -0.40 8.80
C LEU A 196 18.34 0.84 9.06
N SER A 197 17.09 0.70 9.48
CA SER A 197 16.24 1.83 9.79
C SER A 197 15.38 1.56 11.02
N TYR A 198 15.12 2.63 11.76
CA TYR A 198 14.21 2.64 12.89
C TYR A 198 13.33 3.90 12.83
N ILE A 199 12.01 3.70 12.83
CA ILE A 199 11.01 4.76 12.91
C ILE A 199 10.20 4.54 14.17
N ALA A 200 9.97 5.60 14.93
CA ALA A 200 9.05 5.59 16.05
C ALA A 200 8.23 6.88 16.08
N SER A 201 6.99 6.80 16.56
CA SER A 201 6.10 7.94 16.73
C SER A 201 5.04 7.64 17.79
N ASP A 202 4.59 8.67 18.53
CA ASP A 202 3.44 8.55 19.43
C ASP A 202 2.10 8.64 18.68
N GLY A 203 2.13 9.03 17.37
CA GLY A 203 0.93 9.32 16.60
C GLY A 203 0.25 10.62 16.99
N TYR A 204 -0.69 11.09 16.17
CA TYR A 204 -1.53 12.24 16.49
C TYR A 204 -2.68 11.87 17.43
N ARG A 205 -3.24 10.69 17.26
CA ARG A 205 -4.31 10.17 18.12
C ARG A 205 -3.72 9.61 19.41
N ASP A 206 -4.49 9.69 20.49
CA ASP A 206 -4.07 9.24 21.82
C ASP A 206 -3.62 7.78 21.77
N ARG A 207 -2.45 7.47 22.35
CA ARG A 207 -1.86 6.11 22.40
C ARG A 207 -1.53 5.47 21.05
N ALA A 208 -1.74 6.12 19.91
CA ALA A 208 -1.50 5.55 18.58
C ALA A 208 0.00 5.41 18.25
N THR A 209 0.74 4.80 19.18
CA THR A 209 2.20 4.63 19.07
C THR A 209 2.58 3.64 17.96
N THR A 210 3.69 3.92 17.30
CA THR A 210 4.24 3.11 16.22
C THR A 210 5.74 2.93 16.44
N GLN A 211 6.25 1.71 16.27
CA GLN A 211 7.68 1.37 16.30
C GLN A 211 7.97 0.40 15.16
N LEU A 212 8.80 0.82 14.21
CA LEU A 212 9.15 0.06 13.01
C LEU A 212 10.66 -0.09 12.92
N GLY A 213 11.16 -1.30 13.15
CA GLY A 213 12.56 -1.66 12.88
C GLY A 213 12.63 -2.38 11.54
N SER A 214 13.51 -1.97 10.63
CA SER A 214 13.61 -2.60 9.32
C SER A 214 15.05 -2.68 8.80
N TYR A 215 15.26 -3.65 7.91
CA TYR A 215 16.54 -3.85 7.26
C TYR A 215 16.38 -4.10 5.74
N PHE A 216 17.43 -3.88 5.01
CA PHE A 216 17.60 -4.26 3.60
C PHE A 216 19.06 -4.64 3.39
N THR A 217 19.31 -5.77 2.72
CA THR A 217 20.64 -6.18 2.29
C THR A 217 20.58 -6.71 0.86
N GLN A 218 21.61 -6.43 0.09
CA GLN A 218 21.73 -6.86 -1.30
C GLN A 218 23.18 -7.20 -1.62
N GLY A 219 23.39 -8.39 -2.20
CA GLY A 219 24.63 -8.79 -2.84
C GLY A 219 24.41 -8.89 -4.34
N THR A 220 25.25 -8.26 -5.15
CA THR A 220 25.13 -8.29 -6.61
C THR A 220 26.42 -8.80 -7.24
N TYR A 221 26.29 -9.72 -8.18
CA TYR A 221 27.37 -10.23 -9.02
C TYR A 221 27.15 -9.81 -10.47
N PHE A 222 28.22 -9.33 -11.12
CA PHE A 222 28.25 -8.96 -12.53
C PHE A 222 29.33 -9.73 -13.27
N ASN A 223 28.97 -10.27 -14.44
CA ASN A 223 29.95 -10.85 -15.34
C ASN A 223 29.43 -10.78 -16.79
N GLY A 224 29.97 -9.85 -17.59
CA GLY A 224 29.54 -9.65 -18.97
C GLY A 224 28.02 -9.37 -19.07
N GLY A 225 27.27 -10.28 -19.69
CA GLY A 225 25.82 -10.16 -19.84
C GLY A 225 25.00 -10.72 -18.67
N THR A 226 25.64 -11.17 -17.58
CA THR A 226 24.99 -11.80 -16.42
C THR A 226 24.97 -10.85 -15.24
N MET A 227 23.81 -10.67 -14.61
CA MET A 227 23.66 -10.06 -13.32
C MET A 227 22.86 -10.98 -12.41
N LEU A 228 23.42 -11.33 -11.26
CA LEU A 228 22.74 -12.08 -10.18
C LEU A 228 22.65 -11.18 -8.95
N GLN A 229 21.45 -11.02 -8.41
CA GLN A 229 21.22 -10.28 -7.19
C GLN A 229 20.54 -11.17 -6.15
N LEU A 230 21.10 -11.19 -4.95
CA LEU A 230 20.50 -11.82 -3.78
C LEU A 230 20.10 -10.71 -2.81
N LEU A 231 18.82 -10.63 -2.47
CA LEU A 231 18.28 -9.59 -1.61
C LEU A 231 17.57 -10.22 -0.41
N ALA A 232 17.69 -9.57 0.73
CA ALA A 232 16.86 -9.82 1.88
C ALA A 232 16.42 -8.49 2.51
N PHE A 233 15.15 -8.37 2.81
CA PHE A 233 14.59 -7.18 3.46
C PHE A 233 13.37 -7.55 4.29
N GLY A 234 13.06 -6.70 5.26
CA GLY A 234 11.92 -6.90 6.14
C GLY A 234 12.06 -6.11 7.42
N GLY A 235 11.26 -6.45 8.40
CA GLY A 235 11.28 -5.77 9.67
C GLY A 235 10.28 -6.31 10.69
N LYS A 236 10.27 -5.65 11.82
CA LYS A 236 9.30 -5.86 12.90
C LYS A 236 8.58 -4.55 13.18
N GLU A 237 7.27 -4.63 13.28
CA GLU A 237 6.43 -3.55 13.74
C GLU A 237 5.85 -3.88 15.12
N LYS A 238 5.61 -2.83 15.91
CA LYS A 238 4.72 -2.82 17.06
C LYS A 238 3.93 -1.52 17.01
N THR A 239 2.61 -1.64 16.88
CA THR A 239 1.70 -0.49 16.83
C THR A 239 0.61 -0.65 17.88
N TYR A 240 0.24 0.43 18.53
CA TYR A 240 -0.99 0.47 19.32
C TYR A 240 -2.18 0.66 18.38
N HIS A 241 -3.28 -0.06 18.61
CA HIS A 241 -4.44 0.00 17.75
C HIS A 241 -5.04 1.42 17.69
N ALA A 242 -5.32 1.87 16.48
CA ALA A 242 -6.07 3.09 16.21
C ALA A 242 -7.13 2.84 15.13
N TRP A 243 -7.60 1.59 15.03
CA TRP A 243 -8.48 1.08 13.98
C TRP A 243 -9.92 1.55 14.10
N ASP A 244 -10.36 1.94 15.30
CA ASP A 244 -11.69 2.48 15.49
C ASP A 244 -11.68 4.01 15.27
N GLY A 245 -12.55 4.47 14.37
CA GLY A 245 -12.82 5.88 14.17
C GLY A 245 -13.58 6.49 15.33
N ILE A 246 -13.60 7.82 15.39
CA ILE A 246 -14.32 8.59 16.42
C ILE A 246 -15.60 9.18 15.88
N SER A 247 -16.55 9.46 16.77
CA SER A 247 -17.83 10.06 16.41
C SER A 247 -17.68 11.52 15.93
N ARG A 248 -18.71 12.05 15.28
CA ARG A 248 -18.73 13.46 14.87
C ARG A 248 -18.66 14.43 16.07
N ASP A 249 -19.20 14.01 17.22
CA ASP A 249 -19.09 14.79 18.47
C ASP A 249 -17.65 14.80 18.99
N ASP A 250 -16.99 13.65 18.99
CA ASP A 250 -15.58 13.56 19.37
C ASP A 250 -14.66 14.38 18.43
N LEU A 251 -14.96 14.43 17.13
CA LEU A 251 -14.22 15.29 16.20
C LEU A 251 -14.22 16.76 16.62
N LYS A 252 -15.30 17.23 17.27
CA LYS A 252 -15.42 18.62 17.74
C LYS A 252 -14.74 18.83 19.09
N HIS A 253 -14.87 17.90 20.04
CA HIS A 253 -14.53 18.11 21.43
C HIS A 253 -13.29 17.32 21.90
N ARG A 254 -13.00 16.16 21.26
CA ARG A 254 -11.92 15.24 21.65
C ARG A 254 -11.23 14.65 20.42
N ARG A 255 -10.76 15.52 19.53
CA ARG A 255 -10.29 15.13 18.20
C ARG A 255 -9.17 14.08 18.19
N THR A 256 -8.34 14.04 19.23
CA THR A 256 -7.25 13.04 19.36
C THR A 256 -7.71 11.71 19.95
N TYR A 257 -8.95 11.63 20.44
CA TYR A 257 -9.42 10.45 21.15
C TYR A 257 -9.26 9.17 20.35
N ASN A 258 -8.82 8.12 21.02
CA ASN A 258 -8.70 6.77 20.48
C ASN A 258 -9.47 5.81 21.39
N PRO A 259 -10.59 5.20 20.91
CA PRO A 259 -11.38 4.29 21.70
C PRO A 259 -10.79 2.89 21.87
N ASN A 260 -9.75 2.55 21.11
CA ASN A 260 -9.13 1.24 21.22
C ASN A 260 -8.50 1.04 22.62
N GLY A 261 -8.69 -0.14 23.17
CA GLY A 261 -8.18 -0.51 24.49
C GLY A 261 -9.03 -0.05 25.67
N GLU A 262 -10.21 0.56 25.46
CA GLU A 262 -11.09 0.97 26.55
C GLU A 262 -11.43 -0.19 27.48
N ILE A 263 -11.20 0.02 28.79
CA ILE A 263 -11.66 -0.84 29.89
C ILE A 263 -12.92 -0.19 30.47
N LYS A 264 -14.05 -0.90 30.47
CA LYS A 264 -15.36 -0.34 30.84
C LYS A 264 -15.94 -1.01 32.09
N GLU A 265 -16.54 -0.19 32.94
CA GLU A 265 -17.48 -0.62 33.96
C GLU A 265 -18.86 -0.08 33.60
N GLY A 266 -19.73 -0.98 33.12
CA GLY A 266 -20.99 -0.60 32.47
C GLY A 266 -20.72 0.25 31.20
N LYS A 267 -21.19 1.51 31.20
CA LYS A 267 -20.96 2.47 30.11
C LYS A 267 -19.76 3.40 30.35
N LYS A 268 -19.17 3.38 31.55
CA LYS A 268 -18.09 4.28 31.92
C LYS A 268 -16.73 3.68 31.54
N VAL A 269 -15.90 4.44 30.85
CA VAL A 269 -14.50 4.10 30.62
C VAL A 269 -13.73 4.39 31.91
N VAL A 270 -13.06 3.36 32.47
CA VAL A 270 -12.31 3.44 33.73
C VAL A 270 -10.79 3.36 33.51
N GLY A 271 -10.36 3.00 32.31
CA GLY A 271 -8.95 2.90 31.94
C GLY A 271 -8.76 2.46 30.51
N PHE A 272 -7.50 2.24 30.13
CA PHE A 272 -7.12 1.73 28.82
C PHE A 272 -6.12 0.59 28.99
N TYR A 273 -6.20 -0.40 28.14
CA TYR A 273 -5.28 -1.53 28.10
C TYR A 273 -4.01 -1.13 27.35
N ASP A 274 -2.85 -1.24 28.02
CA ASP A 274 -1.58 -0.77 27.47
C ASP A 274 -1.05 -1.60 26.29
N ASP A 275 -1.34 -2.91 26.28
CA ASP A 275 -0.91 -3.85 25.22
C ASP A 275 -2.00 -4.08 24.17
N GLN A 276 -2.90 -3.13 23.94
CA GLN A 276 -3.83 -3.11 22.80
C GLN A 276 -3.03 -2.90 21.51
N THR A 277 -2.22 -3.88 21.12
CA THR A 277 -1.18 -3.72 20.10
C THR A 277 -1.22 -4.79 19.04
N ASP A 278 -0.80 -4.40 17.83
CA ASP A 278 -0.38 -5.30 16.77
C ASP A 278 1.15 -5.44 16.79
N VAL A 279 1.61 -6.66 16.63
CA VAL A 279 3.04 -7.00 16.55
C VAL A 279 3.23 -7.97 15.40
N TYR A 280 3.91 -7.52 14.37
CA TYR A 280 4.16 -8.36 13.21
C TYR A 280 5.63 -8.32 12.79
N PHE A 281 6.12 -9.48 12.39
CA PHE A 281 7.44 -9.65 11.79
C PHE A 281 7.29 -10.20 10.38
N GLN A 282 7.87 -9.52 9.41
CA GLN A 282 7.87 -9.97 8.02
C GLN A 282 9.26 -9.86 7.42
N GLN A 283 9.65 -10.87 6.64
CA GLN A 283 10.89 -10.86 5.90
C GLN A 283 10.71 -11.45 4.50
N HIS A 284 11.46 -10.91 3.57
CA HIS A 284 11.46 -11.30 2.17
C HIS A 284 12.88 -11.67 1.76
N ALA A 285 13.02 -12.75 1.02
CA ALA A 285 14.24 -13.14 0.34
C ALA A 285 13.96 -13.24 -1.16
N GLN A 286 14.83 -12.67 -1.99
CA GLN A 286 14.71 -12.67 -3.44
C GLN A 286 16.06 -13.04 -4.07
N ALA A 287 16.01 -13.91 -5.09
CA ALA A 287 17.15 -14.18 -5.96
C ALA A 287 16.75 -13.80 -7.40
N LEU A 288 17.42 -12.81 -7.96
CA LEU A 288 17.09 -12.25 -9.27
C LEU A 288 18.23 -12.52 -10.24
N LEU A 289 17.93 -13.14 -11.37
CA LEU A 289 18.84 -13.36 -12.47
C LEU A 289 18.41 -12.52 -13.67
N THR A 290 19.32 -11.74 -14.21
CA THR A 290 19.20 -11.15 -15.55
C THR A 290 20.34 -11.63 -16.39
N GLN A 291 20.02 -12.24 -17.55
CA GLN A 291 20.99 -12.82 -18.45
C GLN A 291 20.76 -12.33 -19.88
N ARG A 292 21.74 -11.65 -20.44
CA ARG A 292 21.75 -11.37 -21.87
C ARG A 292 22.23 -12.63 -22.62
N LEU A 293 21.31 -13.30 -23.29
CA LEU A 293 21.61 -14.51 -24.04
C LEU A 293 22.23 -14.19 -25.43
N SER A 294 21.78 -13.05 -26.01
CA SER A 294 22.31 -12.52 -27.27
C SER A 294 21.95 -11.02 -27.39
N PRO A 295 22.37 -10.30 -28.43
CA PRO A 295 21.93 -8.92 -28.64
C PRO A 295 20.41 -8.73 -28.73
N ARG A 296 19.67 -9.80 -29.08
CA ARG A 296 18.21 -9.77 -29.25
C ARG A 296 17.44 -10.40 -28.09
N TRP A 297 18.07 -11.31 -27.32
CA TRP A 297 17.40 -12.12 -26.32
C TRP A 297 17.91 -11.81 -24.90
N ASN A 298 16.99 -11.51 -24.00
CA ASN A 298 17.26 -11.34 -22.58
C ASN A 298 16.36 -12.25 -21.76
N LEU A 299 16.92 -12.95 -20.79
CA LEU A 299 16.23 -13.79 -19.82
C LEU A 299 16.23 -13.05 -18.48
N SER A 300 15.08 -13.00 -17.83
CA SER A 300 14.94 -12.60 -16.43
C SER A 300 14.26 -13.72 -15.67
N ALA A 301 14.79 -14.08 -14.50
CA ALA A 301 14.20 -15.07 -13.61
C ALA A 301 14.32 -14.61 -12.18
N ALA A 302 13.34 -14.95 -11.35
CA ALA A 302 13.32 -14.64 -9.94
C ALA A 302 12.78 -15.81 -9.13
N LEU A 303 13.41 -16.07 -7.99
CA LEU A 303 12.89 -16.91 -6.92
C LEU A 303 12.62 -16.00 -5.72
N HIS A 304 11.54 -16.27 -5.00
CA HIS A 304 11.22 -15.51 -3.82
C HIS A 304 10.64 -16.37 -2.69
N TYR A 305 10.85 -15.89 -1.48
CA TYR A 305 10.27 -16.43 -0.27
C TYR A 305 9.94 -15.28 0.69
N THR A 306 8.72 -15.28 1.20
CA THR A 306 8.27 -14.37 2.25
C THR A 306 7.79 -15.18 3.43
N TYR A 307 8.27 -14.83 4.63
CA TYR A 307 7.80 -15.34 5.90
C TYR A 307 7.19 -14.20 6.70
N GLY A 308 6.01 -14.44 7.25
CA GLY A 308 5.33 -13.51 8.12
C GLY A 308 4.79 -14.22 9.37
N THR A 309 4.93 -13.58 10.53
CA THR A 309 4.33 -14.06 11.77
C THR A 309 4.02 -12.89 12.70
N GLY A 310 2.87 -12.96 13.35
CA GLY A 310 2.49 -11.93 14.27
C GLY A 310 1.13 -12.17 14.92
N TYR A 311 0.74 -11.19 15.71
CA TYR A 311 -0.55 -11.22 16.40
C TYR A 311 -0.98 -9.79 16.73
N TYR A 312 -2.29 -9.62 16.84
CA TYR A 312 -2.83 -8.47 17.55
C TYR A 312 -3.49 -8.93 18.86
N GLU A 313 -3.26 -8.13 19.91
CA GLU A 313 -3.73 -8.36 21.27
C GLU A 313 -4.79 -7.33 21.64
N GLU A 314 -5.86 -7.79 22.27
CA GLU A 314 -6.99 -6.94 22.59
C GLU A 314 -7.59 -7.25 23.96
N TYR A 315 -7.90 -6.22 24.73
CA TYR A 315 -8.84 -6.28 25.83
C TYR A 315 -10.26 -6.20 25.28
N LYS A 316 -11.10 -7.13 25.65
CA LYS A 316 -12.51 -7.19 25.23
C LYS A 316 -13.43 -7.16 26.44
N ASN A 317 -14.29 -6.15 26.51
CA ASN A 317 -15.27 -6.01 27.58
C ASN A 317 -16.42 -6.99 27.41
N GLN A 318 -16.86 -7.65 28.49
CA GLN A 318 -18.10 -8.43 28.63
C GLN A 318 -18.40 -9.39 27.45
N ARG A 319 -17.43 -10.27 27.12
CA ARG A 319 -17.58 -11.24 26.06
C ARG A 319 -18.18 -12.55 26.56
N LYS A 320 -19.03 -13.18 25.74
CA LYS A 320 -19.61 -14.49 26.04
C LYS A 320 -18.51 -15.56 26.06
N LEU A 321 -18.36 -16.25 27.20
CA LEU A 321 -17.33 -17.28 27.39
C LEU A 321 -17.44 -18.41 26.37
N LYS A 322 -18.65 -18.80 26.00
CA LYS A 322 -18.92 -19.82 24.98
C LYS A 322 -18.30 -19.51 23.63
N ASP A 323 -18.13 -18.20 23.27
CA ASP A 323 -17.56 -17.79 22.01
C ASP A 323 -16.06 -18.06 21.95
N TYR A 324 -15.47 -18.25 23.09
CA TYR A 324 -14.04 -18.60 23.29
C TYR A 324 -13.84 -20.06 23.75
N LYS A 325 -14.86 -20.93 23.60
CA LYS A 325 -14.82 -22.33 24.05
C LYS A 325 -14.46 -22.47 25.54
N LEU A 326 -14.86 -21.50 26.35
CA LEU A 326 -14.70 -21.50 27.80
C LEU A 326 -16.01 -21.85 28.50
N PRO A 327 -15.99 -22.71 29.53
CA PRO A 327 -17.16 -22.97 30.34
C PRO A 327 -17.56 -21.73 31.17
N THR A 328 -18.80 -21.69 31.57
CA THR A 328 -19.30 -20.73 32.57
C THR A 328 -18.71 -21.05 33.94
N PHE A 329 -18.67 -20.10 34.84
CA PHE A 329 -18.21 -20.29 36.21
C PHE A 329 -19.10 -19.57 37.21
N LEU A 330 -19.07 -20.00 38.47
CA LEU A 330 -19.81 -19.35 39.54
C LEU A 330 -18.92 -18.31 40.23
N LEU A 331 -19.41 -17.09 40.35
CA LEU A 331 -18.80 -16.04 41.15
C LEU A 331 -19.81 -15.60 42.20
N ASN A 332 -19.51 -15.82 43.49
CA ASN A 332 -20.41 -15.54 44.61
C ASN A 332 -21.82 -16.17 44.41
N GLY A 333 -21.88 -17.41 43.91
CA GLY A 333 -23.09 -18.15 43.66
C GLY A 333 -23.88 -17.76 42.39
N ILE A 334 -23.39 -16.76 41.61
CA ILE A 334 -24.04 -16.30 40.37
C ILE A 334 -23.22 -16.86 39.17
N GLU A 335 -23.92 -17.52 38.26
CA GLU A 335 -23.33 -18.04 37.02
C GLU A 335 -22.90 -16.90 36.10
N GLN A 336 -21.61 -16.87 35.80
CA GLN A 336 -21.00 -15.92 34.88
C GLN A 336 -20.93 -16.55 33.48
N LYS A 337 -21.71 -16.00 32.53
CA LYS A 337 -21.74 -16.40 31.11
C LYS A 337 -20.91 -15.45 30.23
N GLN A 338 -20.57 -14.29 30.77
CA GLN A 338 -19.79 -13.25 30.11
C GLN A 338 -18.70 -12.75 31.09
N SER A 339 -17.58 -12.33 30.55
CA SER A 339 -16.52 -11.68 31.32
C SER A 339 -15.65 -10.82 30.42
N ASP A 340 -14.90 -9.92 31.05
CA ASP A 340 -13.80 -9.25 30.36
C ASP A 340 -12.68 -10.26 30.13
N LEU A 341 -12.01 -10.13 28.99
CA LEU A 341 -10.91 -11.03 28.64
C LEU A 341 -9.85 -10.34 27.77
N ILE A 342 -8.63 -10.90 27.77
CA ILE A 342 -7.58 -10.57 26.85
C ILE A 342 -7.41 -11.71 25.87
N ARG A 343 -7.44 -11.38 24.59
CA ARG A 343 -7.24 -12.34 23.50
C ARG A 343 -6.12 -11.91 22.56
N ARG A 344 -5.52 -12.87 21.89
CA ARG A 344 -4.71 -12.68 20.68
C ARG A 344 -5.36 -13.35 19.50
N LYS A 345 -5.36 -12.68 18.36
CA LYS A 345 -5.52 -13.32 17.07
C LYS A 345 -4.18 -13.26 16.37
N ALA A 346 -3.75 -14.38 15.87
CA ALA A 346 -2.40 -14.56 15.36
C ALA A 346 -2.42 -15.21 13.98
N LEU A 347 -1.36 -14.95 13.25
CA LEU A 347 -1.15 -15.51 11.93
C LEU A 347 0.32 -15.88 11.76
N GLU A 348 0.57 -16.96 11.01
CA GLU A 348 1.89 -17.38 10.54
C GLU A 348 1.76 -17.81 9.10
N ASN A 349 2.55 -17.21 8.20
CA ASN A 349 2.41 -17.47 6.78
C ASN A 349 3.73 -17.63 6.05
N HIS A 350 3.67 -18.42 4.98
CA HIS A 350 4.72 -18.66 4.02
C HIS A 350 4.21 -18.34 2.61
N PHE A 351 4.93 -17.52 1.86
CA PHE A 351 4.63 -17.23 0.48
C PHE A 351 5.89 -17.35 -0.36
N PHE A 352 5.89 -18.22 -1.35
CA PHE A 352 7.06 -18.48 -2.17
C PHE A 352 6.68 -18.76 -3.61
N GLY A 353 7.63 -18.57 -4.51
CA GLY A 353 7.37 -18.77 -5.92
C GLY A 353 8.56 -18.52 -6.82
N ALA A 354 8.29 -18.71 -8.10
CA ALA A 354 9.22 -18.48 -9.19
C ALA A 354 8.55 -17.68 -10.31
N ILE A 355 9.29 -16.75 -10.88
CA ILE A 355 8.85 -15.92 -12.01
C ILE A 355 9.95 -15.96 -13.05
N ALA A 356 9.59 -16.12 -14.32
CA ALA A 356 10.54 -16.07 -15.43
C ALA A 356 9.95 -15.32 -16.61
N SER A 357 10.79 -14.62 -17.35
CA SER A 357 10.41 -13.98 -18.62
C SER A 357 11.55 -13.98 -19.61
N LEU A 358 11.21 -14.14 -20.86
CA LEU A 358 12.11 -14.08 -22.00
C LEU A 358 11.69 -12.91 -22.88
N ASN A 359 12.59 -11.96 -23.09
CA ASN A 359 12.34 -10.82 -23.95
C ASN A 359 13.15 -10.94 -25.25
N TYR A 360 12.45 -10.74 -26.37
CA TYR A 360 13.00 -10.65 -27.70
C TYR A 360 12.83 -9.23 -28.23
N LYS A 361 13.91 -8.63 -28.70
CA LYS A 361 13.89 -7.28 -29.26
C LYS A 361 14.70 -7.21 -30.55
N GLU A 362 14.00 -6.91 -31.64
CA GLU A 362 14.64 -6.70 -32.96
C GLU A 362 13.81 -5.77 -33.82
N ALA A 363 14.43 -4.74 -34.38
CA ALA A 363 13.82 -3.80 -35.33
C ALA A 363 12.42 -3.32 -34.86
N ALA A 364 11.37 -3.81 -35.51
CA ALA A 364 9.98 -3.44 -35.22
C ALA A 364 9.36 -4.18 -34.03
N TRP A 365 9.96 -5.24 -33.52
CA TRP A 365 9.38 -6.13 -32.50
C TRP A 365 10.07 -6.01 -31.16
N ASP A 366 9.27 -5.92 -30.09
CA ASP A 366 9.67 -6.09 -28.70
C ASP A 366 8.64 -7.01 -28.03
N ILE A 367 9.01 -8.30 -27.88
CA ILE A 367 8.10 -9.35 -27.40
C ILE A 367 8.62 -9.86 -26.06
N THR A 368 7.77 -9.97 -25.07
CA THR A 368 8.06 -10.60 -23.79
C THR A 368 7.07 -11.73 -23.53
N ALA A 369 7.57 -12.94 -23.39
CA ALA A 369 6.81 -14.07 -22.87
C ALA A 369 7.25 -14.34 -21.42
N GLY A 370 6.31 -14.59 -20.53
CA GLY A 370 6.65 -14.84 -19.14
C GLY A 370 5.63 -15.74 -18.44
N MET A 371 6.05 -16.24 -17.29
CA MET A 371 5.25 -17.07 -16.40
C MET A 371 5.59 -16.81 -14.94
N GLY A 372 4.65 -17.10 -14.06
CA GLY A 372 4.84 -17.07 -12.63
C GLY A 372 4.03 -18.18 -11.96
N LEU A 373 4.58 -18.76 -10.91
CA LEU A 373 3.91 -19.72 -10.04
C LEU A 373 4.22 -19.38 -8.60
N ASN A 374 3.17 -19.18 -7.81
CA ASN A 374 3.28 -18.81 -6.41
C ASN A 374 2.45 -19.76 -5.54
N ARG A 375 2.93 -20.02 -4.34
CA ARG A 375 2.24 -20.80 -3.32
C ARG A 375 2.24 -20.02 -2.01
N TYR A 376 1.05 -19.93 -1.39
CA TYR A 376 0.83 -19.37 -0.06
C TYR A 376 0.28 -20.45 0.88
N GLU A 377 0.75 -20.44 2.11
CA GLU A 377 0.24 -21.25 3.22
C GLU A 377 0.21 -20.36 4.47
N GLY A 378 -0.96 -20.24 5.10
CA GLY A 378 -1.15 -19.35 6.24
C GLY A 378 -2.04 -19.97 7.31
N ASP A 379 -1.52 -20.04 8.54
CA ASP A 379 -2.23 -20.47 9.75
C ASP A 379 -2.81 -19.25 10.46
N HIS A 380 -4.12 -19.28 10.73
CA HIS A 380 -4.84 -18.27 11.49
C HIS A 380 -5.39 -18.91 12.76
N TYR A 381 -5.09 -18.33 13.93
CA TYR A 381 -5.55 -18.88 15.19
C TYR A 381 -5.79 -17.81 16.26
N GLY A 382 -6.71 -18.10 17.17
CA GLY A 382 -7.04 -17.22 18.28
C GLY A 382 -6.78 -17.85 19.63
N ARG A 383 -6.21 -17.07 20.57
CA ARG A 383 -5.90 -17.53 21.93
C ARG A 383 -6.45 -16.57 22.97
N VAL A 384 -7.01 -17.13 24.05
CA VAL A 384 -7.38 -16.38 25.25
C VAL A 384 -6.18 -16.44 26.21
N LEU A 385 -5.76 -15.26 26.67
CA LEU A 385 -4.62 -15.13 27.59
C LEU A 385 -5.07 -14.95 29.03
N TRP A 386 -6.19 -14.27 29.24
CA TRP A 386 -6.71 -13.92 30.56
C TRP A 386 -8.24 -13.71 30.51
N VAL A 387 -8.89 -14.02 31.60
CA VAL A 387 -10.33 -13.76 31.83
C VAL A 387 -10.49 -13.22 33.24
N LYS A 388 -11.25 -12.13 33.39
CA LYS A 388 -11.50 -11.46 34.67
C LYS A 388 -12.24 -12.41 35.63
N ASN A 389 -11.72 -12.55 36.84
CA ASN A 389 -12.32 -13.36 37.93
C ASN A 389 -12.62 -14.83 37.54
N TYR A 390 -11.91 -15.40 36.57
CA TYR A 390 -12.17 -16.75 36.11
C TYR A 390 -11.73 -17.79 37.12
N LEU A 391 -12.68 -18.61 37.61
CA LEU A 391 -12.46 -19.68 38.57
C LEU A 391 -12.30 -21.07 37.94
N GLY A 392 -12.40 -21.14 36.60
CA GLY A 392 -12.16 -22.35 35.83
C GLY A 392 -10.65 -22.59 35.57
N ASN A 393 -10.32 -23.73 35.03
CA ASN A 393 -8.96 -24.06 34.63
C ASN A 393 -8.66 -23.53 33.23
N LEU A 394 -8.10 -22.32 33.14
CA LEU A 394 -7.64 -21.74 31.87
C LEU A 394 -6.26 -22.30 31.54
N ARG A 395 -6.18 -23.10 30.49
CA ARG A 395 -4.88 -23.61 30.00
C ARG A 395 -4.07 -22.43 29.45
N PRO A 396 -2.75 -22.38 29.66
CA PRO A 396 -1.90 -21.39 29.02
C PRO A 396 -2.11 -21.35 27.51
N LYS A 397 -2.36 -20.17 26.97
CA LYS A 397 -2.61 -19.94 25.53
C LYS A 397 -3.81 -20.76 25.02
N HIS A 398 -4.92 -20.81 25.77
CA HIS A 398 -6.15 -21.50 25.35
C HIS A 398 -6.60 -21.08 23.96
N GLU A 399 -6.53 -22.02 23.00
CA GLU A 399 -6.86 -21.78 21.60
C GLU A 399 -8.35 -22.03 21.36
N TYR A 400 -9.05 -21.04 20.80
CA TYR A 400 -10.49 -21.14 20.58
C TYR A 400 -10.88 -21.30 19.11
N TYR A 401 -9.97 -20.97 18.16
CA TYR A 401 -10.12 -21.33 16.75
C TYR A 401 -8.74 -21.53 16.10
N ARG A 402 -8.74 -22.30 15.00
CA ARG A 402 -7.62 -22.44 14.06
C ARG A 402 -8.15 -22.83 12.70
N ASN A 403 -7.56 -22.23 11.68
CA ASN A 403 -7.75 -22.61 10.29
C ASN A 403 -6.48 -22.34 9.50
N THR A 404 -6.38 -22.99 8.34
CA THR A 404 -5.25 -22.86 7.42
C THR A 404 -5.80 -22.46 6.05
N GLY A 405 -5.26 -21.38 5.48
CA GLY A 405 -5.47 -20.96 4.12
C GLY A 405 -4.34 -21.45 3.23
N THR A 406 -4.66 -22.06 2.09
CA THR A 406 -3.68 -22.41 1.07
C THR A 406 -4.09 -21.87 -0.27
N LYS A 407 -3.16 -21.20 -0.98
CA LYS A 407 -3.44 -20.62 -2.30
C LYS A 407 -2.31 -20.91 -3.26
N THR A 408 -2.66 -21.42 -4.43
CA THR A 408 -1.74 -21.58 -5.57
C THR A 408 -2.19 -20.63 -6.65
N ASP A 409 -1.28 -19.80 -7.15
CA ASP A 409 -1.56 -18.79 -8.18
C ASP A 409 -0.51 -18.94 -9.29
N GLY A 410 -0.96 -19.35 -10.47
CA GLY A 410 -0.13 -19.49 -11.65
C GLY A 410 -0.61 -18.60 -12.79
N ASN A 411 0.32 -18.02 -13.53
CA ASN A 411 0.01 -17.25 -14.71
C ASN A 411 1.05 -17.44 -15.81
N ALA A 412 0.60 -17.28 -17.06
CA ALA A 412 1.46 -17.18 -18.22
C ALA A 412 0.97 -16.03 -19.09
N TYR A 413 1.90 -15.31 -19.74
CA TYR A 413 1.55 -14.17 -20.58
C TYR A 413 2.49 -14.02 -21.76
N VAL A 414 1.98 -13.38 -22.81
CA VAL A 414 2.75 -12.87 -23.94
C VAL A 414 2.36 -11.43 -24.19
N ARG A 415 3.34 -10.54 -24.17
CA ARG A 415 3.21 -9.13 -24.50
C ARG A 415 4.05 -8.80 -25.72
N ALA A 416 3.48 -8.11 -26.68
CA ALA A 416 4.15 -7.68 -27.89
C ALA A 416 3.94 -6.18 -28.13
N ASN A 417 5.01 -5.50 -28.48
CA ASN A 417 4.99 -4.18 -29.11
C ASN A 417 5.47 -4.37 -30.55
N PHE A 418 4.66 -3.91 -31.48
CA PHE A 418 4.99 -3.91 -32.92
C PHE A 418 5.03 -2.48 -33.43
N THR A 419 6.17 -2.04 -33.92
CA THR A 419 6.42 -0.67 -34.43
C THR A 419 6.58 -0.73 -35.95
N PRO A 420 5.47 -0.82 -36.73
CA PRO A 420 5.54 -0.95 -38.20
C PRO A 420 6.19 0.27 -38.86
N VAL A 421 6.02 1.43 -38.28
CA VAL A 421 6.66 2.69 -38.65
C VAL A 421 7.07 3.42 -37.37
N GLU A 422 8.08 4.25 -37.41
CA GLU A 422 8.64 4.95 -36.22
C GLU A 422 7.59 5.71 -35.40
N SER A 423 6.57 6.24 -36.07
CA SER A 423 5.51 7.00 -35.41
C SER A 423 4.44 6.15 -34.74
N LEU A 424 4.27 4.87 -35.11
CA LEU A 424 3.16 4.02 -34.63
C LEU A 424 3.67 2.79 -33.92
N ASN A 425 3.22 2.57 -32.68
CA ASN A 425 3.42 1.33 -31.96
C ASN A 425 2.07 0.67 -31.64
N LEU A 426 1.90 -0.57 -32.04
CA LEU A 426 0.77 -1.43 -31.69
C LEU A 426 1.15 -2.32 -30.51
N PHE A 427 0.23 -2.44 -29.56
CA PHE A 427 0.43 -3.19 -28.32
C PHE A 427 -0.61 -4.29 -28.18
N ALA A 428 -0.16 -5.49 -27.86
CA ALA A 428 -0.99 -6.62 -27.48
C ALA A 428 -0.38 -7.31 -26.25
N ASP A 429 -1.22 -7.69 -25.29
CA ASP A 429 -0.81 -8.36 -24.06
C ASP A 429 -1.92 -9.36 -23.66
N MET A 430 -1.60 -10.63 -23.62
CA MET A 430 -2.52 -11.72 -23.33
C MET A 430 -2.01 -12.49 -22.12
N GLN A 431 -2.85 -12.63 -21.10
CA GLN A 431 -2.53 -13.37 -19.90
C GLN A 431 -3.59 -14.42 -19.62
N TYR A 432 -3.14 -15.61 -19.26
CA TYR A 432 -3.96 -16.64 -18.63
C TYR A 432 -3.50 -16.81 -17.18
N ARG A 433 -4.47 -16.88 -16.25
CA ARG A 433 -4.22 -17.03 -14.80
C ARG A 433 -5.10 -18.15 -14.27
N PHE A 434 -4.55 -19.03 -13.44
CA PHE A 434 -5.32 -19.99 -12.65
C PHE A 434 -5.04 -19.79 -11.17
N ILE A 435 -6.05 -20.03 -10.33
CA ILE A 435 -5.96 -19.92 -8.88
C ILE A 435 -6.69 -21.10 -8.26
N GLY A 436 -6.02 -21.83 -7.39
CA GLY A 436 -6.65 -22.78 -6.47
C GLY A 436 -6.59 -22.18 -5.06
N TYR A 437 -7.73 -22.03 -4.39
CA TYR A 437 -7.81 -21.47 -3.04
C TYR A 437 -8.62 -22.36 -2.12
N LYS A 438 -8.05 -22.69 -0.97
CA LYS A 438 -8.64 -23.56 0.04
C LYS A 438 -8.49 -22.96 1.43
N ILE A 439 -9.57 -22.98 2.22
CA ILE A 439 -9.57 -22.64 3.65
C ILE A 439 -10.16 -23.82 4.42
N GLU A 440 -9.45 -24.32 5.40
CA GLU A 440 -9.88 -25.46 6.23
C GLU A 440 -9.74 -25.14 7.71
N GLY A 441 -10.74 -25.56 8.52
CA GLY A 441 -10.70 -25.42 9.96
C GLY A 441 -11.88 -24.64 10.53
N THR A 442 -11.67 -23.90 11.61
CA THR A 442 -12.72 -23.11 12.28
C THR A 442 -12.34 -21.65 12.34
N SER A 443 -13.29 -20.74 12.09
CA SER A 443 -13.11 -19.31 12.32
C SER A 443 -13.43 -18.90 13.76
N ASP A 444 -13.13 -17.66 14.10
CA ASP A 444 -13.51 -17.04 15.37
C ASP A 444 -15.05 -16.92 15.52
N LYS A 445 -15.79 -16.93 14.42
CA LYS A 445 -17.25 -16.95 14.38
C LYS A 445 -17.83 -18.36 14.52
N LYS A 446 -16.99 -19.37 14.76
CA LYS A 446 -17.32 -20.80 14.87
C LYS A 446 -17.87 -21.42 13.58
N ALA A 447 -17.78 -20.73 12.46
CA ALA A 447 -18.05 -21.36 11.18
C ALA A 447 -16.98 -22.38 10.85
N VAL A 448 -17.37 -23.55 10.41
CA VAL A 448 -16.45 -24.48 9.76
C VAL A 448 -16.17 -23.92 8.37
N HIS A 449 -14.89 -23.67 8.08
CA HIS A 449 -14.47 -23.34 6.73
C HIS A 449 -14.17 -24.63 5.97
N ASP A 450 -14.82 -24.77 4.84
CA ASP A 450 -14.55 -25.80 3.84
C ASP A 450 -14.65 -25.14 2.45
N THR A 451 -13.90 -24.04 2.31
CA THR A 451 -13.82 -23.32 1.05
C THR A 451 -12.79 -23.98 0.15
N ASN A 452 -13.19 -24.38 -1.06
CA ASN A 452 -12.30 -24.98 -2.05
C ASN A 452 -12.70 -24.49 -3.43
N GLU A 453 -12.03 -23.46 -3.93
CA GLU A 453 -12.39 -22.72 -5.12
C GLU A 453 -11.26 -22.76 -6.15
N ASN A 454 -11.66 -22.85 -7.42
CA ASN A 454 -10.73 -22.77 -8.54
C ASN A 454 -11.21 -21.71 -9.54
N PHE A 455 -10.29 -20.83 -9.95
CA PHE A 455 -10.57 -19.76 -10.90
C PHE A 455 -9.66 -19.87 -12.11
N HIS A 456 -10.20 -19.57 -13.28
CA HIS A 456 -9.49 -19.50 -14.54
C HIS A 456 -9.84 -18.19 -15.23
N PHE A 457 -8.85 -17.34 -15.44
CA PHE A 457 -9.04 -16.02 -16.02
C PHE A 457 -8.23 -15.83 -17.28
N PHE A 458 -8.87 -15.25 -18.29
CA PHE A 458 -8.21 -14.75 -19.48
C PHE A 458 -8.31 -13.23 -19.54
N ASN A 459 -7.16 -12.55 -19.57
CA ASN A 459 -6.99 -11.11 -19.41
C ASN A 459 -6.33 -10.52 -20.68
N PRO A 460 -7.06 -10.30 -21.78
CA PRO A 460 -6.51 -9.69 -22.98
C PRO A 460 -6.43 -8.16 -22.83
N LYS A 461 -5.41 -7.56 -23.45
CA LYS A 461 -5.19 -6.13 -23.52
C LYS A 461 -4.66 -5.74 -24.88
N PHE A 462 -5.19 -4.68 -25.45
CA PHE A 462 -4.78 -4.15 -26.74
C PHE A 462 -4.68 -2.63 -26.69
N GLY A 463 -3.82 -2.07 -27.52
CA GLY A 463 -3.75 -0.63 -27.65
C GLY A 463 -2.76 -0.18 -28.71
N ALA A 464 -2.68 1.12 -28.87
CA ALA A 464 -1.74 1.76 -29.78
C ALA A 464 -1.20 3.06 -29.19
N THR A 465 0.02 3.40 -29.54
CA THR A 465 0.59 4.73 -29.33
C THR A 465 1.02 5.32 -30.65
N TRP A 466 0.66 6.58 -30.89
CA TRP A 466 1.02 7.31 -32.08
C TRP A 466 1.83 8.57 -31.72
N ASN A 467 3.09 8.59 -32.11
CA ASN A 467 3.97 9.75 -32.01
C ASN A 467 3.67 10.67 -33.21
N VAL A 468 2.80 11.65 -32.98
CA VAL A 468 2.46 12.65 -34.01
C VAL A 468 3.70 13.44 -34.40
N THR A 469 4.53 13.77 -33.43
CA THR A 469 5.87 14.28 -33.54
C THR A 469 6.75 13.68 -32.43
N THR A 470 8.02 14.07 -32.34
CA THR A 470 8.94 13.66 -31.24
C THR A 470 8.39 14.05 -29.86
N ASP A 471 7.66 15.13 -29.79
CA ASP A 471 7.19 15.75 -28.53
C ASP A 471 5.72 15.43 -28.23
N HIS A 472 4.92 15.09 -29.25
CA HIS A 472 3.48 14.89 -29.18
C HIS A 472 3.13 13.39 -29.39
N GLN A 473 2.48 12.79 -28.43
CA GLN A 473 2.07 11.39 -28.48
C GLN A 473 0.60 11.23 -28.08
N LEU A 474 -0.14 10.44 -28.84
CA LEU A 474 -1.49 9.96 -28.52
C LEU A 474 -1.42 8.47 -28.17
N TYR A 475 -2.30 8.02 -27.31
CA TYR A 475 -2.48 6.59 -27.03
C TYR A 475 -3.94 6.24 -26.77
N ALA A 476 -4.30 4.99 -27.06
CA ALA A 476 -5.57 4.41 -26.72
C ALA A 476 -5.39 2.93 -26.37
N SER A 477 -6.17 2.41 -25.42
CA SER A 477 -6.15 1.00 -25.06
C SER A 477 -7.48 0.51 -24.53
N VAL A 478 -7.66 -0.81 -24.61
CA VAL A 478 -8.69 -1.59 -23.93
C VAL A 478 -8.06 -2.76 -23.23
N ALA A 479 -8.47 -3.01 -21.99
CA ALA A 479 -7.92 -4.07 -21.16
C ALA A 479 -9.04 -4.78 -20.39
N VAL A 480 -8.91 -6.10 -20.23
CA VAL A 480 -9.77 -6.90 -19.37
C VAL A 480 -8.94 -7.49 -18.25
N ALA A 481 -9.46 -7.45 -17.04
CA ALA A 481 -8.87 -8.09 -15.87
C ALA A 481 -9.94 -8.75 -15.01
N HIS A 482 -9.54 -9.80 -14.28
CA HIS A 482 -10.39 -10.51 -13.33
C HIS A 482 -9.68 -10.59 -11.98
N ARG A 483 -10.48 -10.68 -10.92
CA ARG A 483 -10.00 -10.84 -9.56
C ARG A 483 -10.91 -11.78 -8.78
N GLU A 484 -10.32 -12.75 -8.11
CA GLU A 484 -10.99 -13.65 -7.20
C GLU A 484 -11.39 -12.96 -5.89
N PRO A 485 -12.35 -13.51 -5.11
CA PRO A 485 -12.68 -13.04 -3.77
C PRO A 485 -11.49 -13.15 -2.81
N THR A 486 -11.44 -12.23 -1.83
CA THR A 486 -10.50 -12.29 -0.71
C THR A 486 -10.99 -13.25 0.36
N ARG A 487 -10.13 -13.63 1.31
CA ARG A 487 -10.53 -14.39 2.49
C ARG A 487 -11.73 -13.76 3.20
N ASN A 488 -11.69 -12.46 3.48
CA ASN A 488 -12.76 -11.76 4.17
C ASN A 488 -14.10 -11.83 3.42
N ASN A 489 -14.07 -11.93 2.08
CA ASN A 489 -15.31 -12.09 1.32
C ASN A 489 -16.00 -13.43 1.61
N TYR A 490 -15.26 -14.50 1.89
CA TYR A 490 -15.83 -15.79 2.30
C TYR A 490 -16.24 -15.82 3.77
N GLU A 491 -15.46 -15.19 4.66
CA GLU A 491 -15.73 -15.19 6.11
C GLU A 491 -16.89 -14.28 6.50
N GLU A 492 -17.08 -13.17 5.77
CA GLU A 492 -18.08 -12.13 6.06
C GLU A 492 -19.31 -12.20 5.14
N SER A 493 -19.32 -13.12 4.14
CA SER A 493 -20.48 -13.28 3.27
C SER A 493 -21.67 -13.81 4.06
N PHE A 494 -22.85 -13.24 3.79
CA PHE A 494 -24.10 -13.81 4.32
C PHE A 494 -24.46 -15.08 3.55
N SER A 495 -25.04 -16.04 4.24
CA SER A 495 -25.34 -17.40 3.77
C SER A 495 -26.09 -17.49 2.43
N ASN A 496 -26.68 -16.41 1.97
CA ASN A 496 -27.48 -16.38 0.73
C ASN A 496 -26.74 -15.82 -0.50
N HIS A 497 -25.53 -15.29 -0.36
CA HIS A 497 -24.81 -14.66 -1.46
C HIS A 497 -23.31 -15.07 -1.44
N ALA A 498 -23.02 -16.20 -2.07
CA ALA A 498 -21.63 -16.63 -2.26
C ALA A 498 -20.85 -15.55 -3.03
N PRO A 499 -19.63 -15.20 -2.59
CA PRO A 499 -18.84 -14.18 -3.25
C PRO A 499 -18.43 -14.63 -4.66
N ARG A 500 -18.50 -13.71 -5.63
CA ARG A 500 -18.17 -13.95 -7.03
C ARG A 500 -16.93 -13.16 -7.43
N ALA A 501 -16.17 -13.72 -8.38
CA ALA A 501 -15.03 -13.04 -8.95
C ALA A 501 -15.45 -11.74 -9.68
N GLU A 502 -14.67 -10.69 -9.49
CA GLU A 502 -14.85 -9.41 -10.18
C GLU A 502 -14.28 -9.45 -11.59
N ARG A 503 -14.94 -8.75 -12.51
CA ARG A 503 -14.43 -8.46 -13.86
C ARG A 503 -14.38 -6.97 -14.10
N LEU A 504 -13.24 -6.48 -14.62
CA LEU A 504 -13.02 -5.12 -15.06
C LEU A 504 -12.75 -5.10 -16.57
N THR A 505 -13.44 -4.20 -17.28
CA THR A 505 -13.06 -3.80 -18.65
C THR A 505 -12.72 -2.32 -18.60
N ASP A 506 -11.48 -1.98 -18.94
CA ASP A 506 -10.90 -0.65 -18.83
C ASP A 506 -10.58 -0.09 -20.21
N PHE A 507 -11.11 1.09 -20.51
CA PHE A 507 -10.84 1.86 -21.73
C PHE A 507 -10.06 3.09 -21.36
N GLU A 508 -8.92 3.31 -22.01
CA GLU A 508 -8.10 4.50 -21.79
C GLU A 508 -7.77 5.19 -23.10
N VAL A 509 -7.78 6.51 -23.05
CA VAL A 509 -7.24 7.37 -24.12
C VAL A 509 -6.37 8.43 -23.48
N GLY A 510 -5.34 8.89 -24.17
CA GLY A 510 -4.54 9.97 -23.63
C GLY A 510 -3.63 10.64 -24.65
N TYR A 511 -3.21 11.83 -24.25
CA TYR A 511 -2.26 12.66 -24.95
C TYR A 511 -1.10 13.02 -24.03
N ARG A 512 0.12 12.94 -24.54
CA ARG A 512 1.36 13.31 -23.83
C ARG A 512 2.12 14.31 -24.67
N TYR A 513 2.51 15.40 -24.02
CA TYR A 513 3.45 16.38 -24.55
C TYR A 513 4.71 16.41 -23.68
N THR A 514 5.88 16.38 -24.31
CA THR A 514 7.17 16.45 -23.62
C THR A 514 8.10 17.38 -24.37
N GLY A 515 8.09 18.64 -23.98
CA GLY A 515 8.99 19.65 -24.53
C GLY A 515 10.11 20.04 -23.55
N ALA A 516 10.99 20.92 -23.96
CA ALA A 516 12.16 21.32 -23.16
C ALA A 516 11.79 22.01 -21.83
N LYS A 517 10.73 22.78 -21.79
CA LYS A 517 10.28 23.54 -20.60
C LYS A 517 8.92 23.13 -20.09
N TRP A 518 8.14 22.39 -20.87
CA TRP A 518 6.78 21.99 -20.55
C TRP A 518 6.60 20.50 -20.72
N GLU A 519 5.92 19.90 -19.79
CA GLU A 519 5.39 18.55 -19.87
C GLU A 519 3.89 18.63 -19.60
N ALA A 520 3.08 17.92 -20.38
CA ALA A 520 1.63 17.86 -20.18
C ALA A 520 1.12 16.46 -20.51
N ASN A 521 0.22 15.95 -19.69
CA ASN A 521 -0.49 14.72 -19.94
C ASN A 521 -1.98 14.95 -19.71
N VAL A 522 -2.80 14.49 -20.65
CA VAL A 522 -4.25 14.49 -20.57
C VAL A 522 -4.69 13.06 -20.80
N GLY A 523 -5.42 12.47 -19.87
CA GLY A 523 -5.95 11.11 -19.98
C GLY A 523 -7.42 11.05 -19.65
N GLY A 524 -8.16 10.23 -20.38
CA GLY A 524 -9.52 9.84 -20.06
C GLY A 524 -9.59 8.34 -19.85
N TYR A 525 -10.42 7.89 -18.91
CA TYR A 525 -10.63 6.49 -18.63
C TYR A 525 -12.11 6.17 -18.42
N TYR A 526 -12.50 4.92 -18.75
CA TYR A 526 -13.81 4.36 -18.47
C TYR A 526 -13.67 2.91 -18.04
N MET A 527 -13.79 2.66 -16.75
CA MET A 527 -13.61 1.36 -16.08
C MET A 527 -14.98 0.76 -15.79
N LEU A 528 -15.36 -0.29 -16.52
CA LEU A 528 -16.62 -1.01 -16.35
C LEU A 528 -16.41 -2.26 -15.50
N TYR A 529 -17.15 -2.37 -14.41
CA TYR A 529 -17.09 -3.49 -13.50
C TYR A 529 -18.35 -4.36 -13.59
N ARG A 530 -18.13 -5.67 -13.52
CA ARG A 530 -19.16 -6.66 -13.20
C ARG A 530 -18.81 -7.37 -11.91
N ASP A 531 -19.84 -7.59 -11.09
CA ASP A 531 -19.71 -8.24 -9.78
C ASP A 531 -18.65 -7.57 -8.88
N GLN A 532 -18.55 -6.22 -8.95
CA GLN A 532 -17.62 -5.46 -8.12
C GLN A 532 -17.98 -5.61 -6.65
N PHE A 533 -16.98 -5.88 -5.79
CA PHE A 533 -17.16 -5.77 -4.35
C PHE A 533 -17.20 -4.29 -3.95
N VAL A 534 -18.27 -3.88 -3.28
CA VAL A 534 -18.43 -2.53 -2.72
C VAL A 534 -18.74 -2.61 -1.24
N ALA A 535 -18.30 -1.62 -0.47
CA ALA A 535 -18.61 -1.54 0.96
C ALA A 535 -20.11 -1.46 1.15
N ASN A 536 -20.68 -2.34 2.00
CA ASN A 536 -22.11 -2.38 2.30
C ASN A 536 -22.51 -1.54 3.53
N GLY A 537 -21.56 -0.72 4.04
CA GLY A 537 -21.80 0.11 5.23
C GLY A 537 -21.56 -0.63 6.55
N ARG A 538 -21.05 -1.85 6.53
CA ARG A 538 -20.70 -2.64 7.72
C ARG A 538 -19.20 -2.79 7.82
N TYR A 539 -18.73 -3.05 9.04
CA TYR A 539 -17.30 -3.21 9.34
C TYR A 539 -17.07 -4.44 10.20
N ASN A 540 -15.93 -5.07 9.97
CA ASN A 540 -15.48 -6.16 10.81
C ASN A 540 -14.85 -5.63 12.12
N GLU A 541 -14.36 -6.54 12.97
CA GLU A 541 -13.82 -6.21 14.29
C GLU A 541 -12.53 -5.40 14.27
N ILE A 542 -11.85 -5.32 13.12
CA ILE A 542 -10.60 -4.57 12.92
C ILE A 542 -10.78 -3.30 12.07
N GLY A 543 -12.04 -2.85 11.89
CA GLY A 543 -12.35 -1.64 11.17
C GLY A 543 -12.26 -1.73 9.64
N GLU A 544 -12.20 -2.95 9.07
CA GLU A 544 -12.26 -3.15 7.62
C GLU A 544 -13.70 -3.21 7.13
N ALA A 545 -13.96 -2.59 5.98
CA ALA A 545 -15.29 -2.60 5.38
C ALA A 545 -15.70 -4.01 4.94
N ILE A 546 -16.88 -4.44 5.37
CA ILE A 546 -17.54 -5.62 4.81
C ILE A 546 -18.07 -5.23 3.45
N VAL A 547 -17.83 -6.07 2.45
CA VAL A 547 -18.14 -5.79 1.06
C VAL A 547 -19.06 -6.87 0.49
N GLU A 548 -19.84 -6.47 -0.52
CA GLU A 548 -20.73 -7.36 -1.27
C GLU A 548 -20.59 -7.12 -2.77
N ASN A 549 -20.89 -8.13 -3.60
CA ASN A 549 -20.90 -7.97 -5.04
C ASN A 549 -22.10 -7.14 -5.51
N VAL A 550 -21.82 -6.10 -6.31
CA VAL A 550 -22.85 -5.39 -7.09
C VAL A 550 -22.72 -5.78 -8.56
N LYS A 551 -23.87 -5.99 -9.22
CA LYS A 551 -23.90 -6.52 -10.58
C LYS A 551 -23.15 -5.65 -11.57
N ASP A 552 -23.45 -4.35 -11.61
CA ASP A 552 -22.88 -3.42 -12.58
C ASP A 552 -22.50 -2.11 -11.90
N SER A 553 -21.28 -1.67 -12.14
CA SER A 553 -20.77 -0.38 -11.68
C SER A 553 -19.73 0.17 -12.67
N TYR A 554 -19.40 1.44 -12.53
CA TYR A 554 -18.36 2.05 -13.36
C TYR A 554 -17.62 3.17 -12.64
N ARG A 555 -16.41 3.42 -13.13
CA ARG A 555 -15.60 4.60 -12.82
C ARG A 555 -15.19 5.26 -14.13
N ALA A 556 -15.44 6.55 -14.26
CA ALA A 556 -15.06 7.33 -15.42
C ALA A 556 -14.41 8.64 -14.99
N GLY A 557 -13.40 9.08 -15.70
CA GLY A 557 -12.74 10.32 -15.33
C GLY A 557 -11.75 10.86 -16.34
N ILE A 558 -11.32 12.08 -16.05
CA ILE A 558 -10.29 12.80 -16.79
C ILE A 558 -9.16 13.13 -15.81
N GLU A 559 -7.94 12.84 -16.22
CA GLU A 559 -6.72 13.16 -15.47
C GLU A 559 -5.87 14.12 -16.29
N LEU A 560 -5.56 15.27 -15.69
CA LEU A 560 -4.66 16.28 -16.25
C LEU A 560 -3.40 16.31 -15.38
N SER A 561 -2.23 16.32 -15.96
CA SER A 561 -0.99 16.59 -15.22
C SER A 561 -0.02 17.37 -16.09
N GLY A 562 0.78 18.22 -15.47
CA GLY A 562 1.75 19.00 -16.17
C GLY A 562 2.88 19.48 -15.27
N ALA A 563 3.98 19.82 -15.90
CA ALA A 563 5.11 20.48 -15.27
C ALA A 563 5.63 21.61 -16.15
N TRP A 564 6.03 22.69 -15.51
CA TRP A 564 6.65 23.85 -16.14
C TRP A 564 7.99 24.18 -15.48
N LYS A 565 9.04 24.24 -16.30
CA LYS A 565 10.40 24.52 -15.86
C LYS A 565 10.95 25.72 -16.63
N PRO A 566 10.51 26.95 -16.29
CA PRO A 566 10.96 28.16 -16.99
C PRO A 566 12.44 28.45 -16.81
N ALA A 567 12.98 28.06 -15.65
CA ALA A 567 14.38 28.25 -15.28
C ALA A 567 14.92 27.00 -14.56
N GLN A 568 16.25 26.87 -14.49
CA GLN A 568 16.87 25.70 -13.82
C GLN A 568 16.61 25.64 -12.32
N TRP A 569 16.29 26.77 -11.72
CA TRP A 569 16.04 26.88 -10.26
C TRP A 569 14.57 26.78 -9.86
N PHE A 570 13.62 26.71 -10.83
CA PHE A 570 12.19 26.67 -10.56
C PHE A 570 11.49 25.59 -11.38
N ARG A 571 10.64 24.82 -10.73
CA ARG A 571 9.73 23.84 -11.34
C ARG A 571 8.35 23.94 -10.69
N TRP A 572 7.34 24.10 -11.51
CA TRP A 572 5.94 23.98 -11.11
C TRP A 572 5.36 22.68 -11.64
N GLU A 573 4.71 21.92 -10.77
CA GLU A 573 4.01 20.68 -11.10
C GLU A 573 2.58 20.78 -10.61
N ALA A 574 1.61 20.38 -11.45
CA ALA A 574 0.21 20.30 -11.04
C ALA A 574 -0.48 19.12 -11.68
N ASN A 575 -1.45 18.58 -10.99
CA ASN A 575 -2.36 17.57 -11.56
C ASN A 575 -3.78 17.74 -11.01
N LEU A 576 -4.75 17.33 -11.82
CA LEU A 576 -6.18 17.35 -11.52
C LEU A 576 -6.79 16.04 -12.00
N ALA A 577 -7.50 15.35 -11.14
CA ALA A 577 -8.33 14.20 -11.48
C ALA A 577 -9.80 14.56 -11.19
N LEU A 578 -10.64 14.46 -12.21
CA LEU A 578 -12.10 14.60 -12.10
C LEU A 578 -12.73 13.27 -12.46
N SER A 579 -13.62 12.75 -11.60
CA SER A 579 -14.22 11.43 -11.81
C SER A 579 -15.67 11.35 -11.38
N THR A 580 -16.38 10.38 -11.98
CA THR A 580 -17.67 9.90 -11.55
C THR A 580 -17.57 8.39 -11.32
N ASN A 581 -18.05 7.93 -10.17
CA ASN A 581 -17.92 6.55 -9.70
C ASN A 581 -19.30 6.08 -9.25
N ARG A 582 -19.93 5.18 -10.00
CA ARG A 582 -21.36 4.86 -9.82
C ARG A 582 -21.63 3.35 -9.76
N ILE A 583 -22.53 2.95 -8.90
CA ILE A 583 -23.22 1.66 -8.91
C ILE A 583 -24.54 1.86 -9.65
N LYS A 584 -24.90 0.93 -10.53
CA LYS A 584 -26.19 0.92 -11.23
C LYS A 584 -27.19 0.06 -10.46
N ASP A 585 -28.43 0.56 -10.33
CA ASP A 585 -29.56 -0.18 -9.74
C ASP A 585 -29.23 -0.83 -8.39
N TYR A 586 -28.57 -0.07 -7.50
CA TYR A 586 -28.16 -0.55 -6.18
C TYR A 586 -29.35 -0.82 -5.28
N THR A 587 -29.33 -1.99 -4.63
CA THR A 587 -30.20 -2.33 -3.52
C THR A 587 -29.36 -2.50 -2.28
N ALA A 588 -29.61 -1.71 -1.25
CA ALA A 588 -28.94 -1.81 0.03
C ALA A 588 -29.65 -2.83 0.93
N TYR A 589 -28.87 -3.69 1.59
CA TYR A 589 -29.33 -4.60 2.62
C TYR A 589 -29.01 -4.00 3.99
N LEU A 590 -30.06 -3.55 4.70
CA LEU A 590 -29.96 -2.85 5.96
C LEU A 590 -30.51 -3.74 7.08
N TYR A 591 -29.96 -3.61 8.28
CA TYR A 591 -30.39 -4.38 9.43
C TYR A 591 -31.07 -3.47 10.44
N ASP A 592 -32.14 -3.95 11.04
CA ASP A 592 -32.77 -3.32 12.21
C ASP A 592 -32.02 -3.75 13.51
N LYS A 593 -32.42 -3.17 14.64
CA LYS A 593 -31.83 -3.48 15.96
C LYS A 593 -32.01 -4.94 16.40
N ASP A 594 -32.95 -5.65 15.81
CA ASP A 594 -33.25 -7.06 16.10
C ASP A 594 -32.57 -8.01 15.08
N TYR A 595 -31.67 -7.47 14.24
CA TYR A 595 -30.98 -8.16 13.15
C TYR A 595 -31.89 -8.65 12.03
N GLY A 596 -33.11 -8.07 11.88
CA GLY A 596 -33.96 -8.27 10.72
C GLY A 596 -33.38 -7.55 9.50
N GLU A 597 -33.25 -8.27 8.37
CA GLU A 597 -32.77 -7.72 7.11
C GLU A 597 -33.91 -7.00 6.37
N HIS A 598 -33.63 -5.83 5.84
CA HIS A 598 -34.53 -5.00 5.06
C HIS A 598 -33.88 -4.57 3.76
N GLU A 599 -34.52 -4.84 2.64
CA GLU A 599 -34.10 -4.36 1.34
C GLU A 599 -34.54 -2.92 1.10
N ARG A 600 -33.62 -2.09 0.62
CA ARG A 600 -33.91 -0.73 0.19
C ARG A 600 -33.37 -0.48 -1.21
N LYS A 601 -34.24 -0.26 -2.19
CA LYS A 601 -33.87 0.16 -3.53
C LYS A 601 -33.35 1.60 -3.50
N VAL A 602 -32.10 1.79 -3.89
CA VAL A 602 -31.42 3.11 -3.94
C VAL A 602 -31.36 3.62 -5.39
N GLY A 603 -31.24 2.71 -6.35
CA GLY A 603 -31.02 3.05 -7.77
C GLY A 603 -29.57 3.38 -8.05
N ASN A 604 -29.32 4.36 -8.94
CA ASN A 604 -27.94 4.75 -9.29
C ASN A 604 -27.33 5.59 -8.17
N THR A 605 -26.22 5.13 -7.60
CA THR A 605 -25.58 5.77 -6.45
C THR A 605 -24.07 5.87 -6.61
N THR A 606 -23.44 6.75 -5.82
CA THR A 606 -21.98 6.92 -5.78
C THR A 606 -21.31 5.79 -5.00
N ILE A 607 -20.22 5.25 -5.51
CA ILE A 607 -19.38 4.28 -4.79
C ILE A 607 -18.72 4.99 -3.61
N ALA A 608 -18.82 4.40 -2.42
CA ALA A 608 -18.22 4.90 -1.19
C ALA A 608 -16.70 5.18 -1.36
N LEU A 609 -16.19 6.17 -0.61
CA LEU A 609 -14.78 6.57 -0.54
C LEU A 609 -14.15 6.89 -1.91
N SER A 610 -14.96 7.39 -2.84
CA SER A 610 -14.54 7.75 -4.21
C SER A 610 -14.80 9.24 -4.45
N PRO A 611 -13.79 10.12 -4.26
CA PRO A 611 -13.94 11.56 -4.46
C PRO A 611 -14.16 11.88 -5.94
N GLY A 612 -15.05 12.85 -6.23
CA GLY A 612 -15.28 13.32 -7.58
C GLY A 612 -14.18 14.23 -8.13
N ALA A 613 -13.33 14.77 -7.26
CA ALA A 613 -12.22 15.64 -7.64
C ALA A 613 -11.02 15.46 -6.69
N ALA A 614 -9.82 15.41 -7.25
CA ALA A 614 -8.56 15.51 -6.53
C ALA A 614 -7.59 16.39 -7.30
N PHE A 615 -6.94 17.32 -6.60
CA PHE A 615 -5.98 18.26 -7.21
C PHE A 615 -4.72 18.31 -6.36
N ASN A 616 -3.57 18.34 -7.03
CA ASN A 616 -2.27 18.55 -6.39
C ASN A 616 -1.50 19.63 -7.14
N ASN A 617 -0.78 20.42 -6.38
CA ASN A 617 0.06 21.51 -6.89
C ASN A 617 1.37 21.52 -6.09
N ARG A 618 2.50 21.66 -6.79
CA ARG A 618 3.82 21.75 -6.18
C ARG A 618 4.65 22.81 -6.86
N PHE A 619 5.09 23.79 -6.08
CA PHE A 619 6.14 24.73 -6.45
C PHE A 619 7.45 24.23 -5.86
N ALA A 620 8.46 24.03 -6.68
CA ALA A 620 9.79 23.58 -6.26
C ALA A 620 10.85 24.59 -6.71
N PHE A 621 11.67 25.01 -5.74
CA PHE A 621 12.78 25.94 -5.93
C PHE A 621 14.07 25.21 -5.59
N ARG A 622 15.08 25.32 -6.44
CA ARG A 622 16.42 24.80 -6.17
C ARG A 622 17.45 25.78 -6.70
N HIS A 623 18.18 26.40 -5.81
CA HIS A 623 19.26 27.29 -6.18
C HIS A 623 20.53 26.96 -5.40
N ARG A 624 21.60 26.59 -6.10
CA ARG A 624 22.85 26.14 -5.51
C ARG A 624 22.61 24.98 -4.51
N ARG A 625 22.79 25.23 -3.21
CA ARG A 625 22.66 24.27 -2.08
C ARG A 625 21.34 24.39 -1.34
N PHE A 626 20.49 25.34 -1.72
CA PHE A 626 19.20 25.57 -1.11
C PHE A 626 18.11 24.93 -1.95
N GLU A 627 17.17 24.25 -1.31
CA GLU A 627 15.94 23.74 -1.90
C GLU A 627 14.72 24.10 -1.04
N ALA A 628 13.61 24.39 -1.69
CA ALA A 628 12.33 24.59 -1.04
C ALA A 628 11.21 24.06 -1.92
N SER A 629 10.16 23.53 -1.32
CA SER A 629 8.95 23.18 -2.04
C SER A 629 7.70 23.41 -1.21
N LEU A 630 6.69 23.99 -1.86
CA LEU A 630 5.33 24.11 -1.32
C LEU A 630 4.43 23.19 -2.12
N THR A 631 3.83 22.20 -1.41
CA THR A 631 2.90 21.24 -2.01
C THR A 631 1.52 21.48 -1.43
N THR A 632 0.50 21.58 -2.28
CA THR A 632 -0.90 21.74 -1.86
C THR A 632 -1.72 20.61 -2.46
N GLN A 633 -2.54 19.96 -1.65
CA GLN A 633 -3.45 18.91 -2.04
C GLN A 633 -4.88 19.29 -1.71
N TYR A 634 -5.78 19.08 -2.66
CA TYR A 634 -7.23 19.17 -2.48
C TYR A 634 -7.87 17.82 -2.79
N VAL A 635 -8.78 17.37 -1.93
CA VAL A 635 -9.61 16.19 -2.15
C VAL A 635 -11.06 16.58 -1.90
N GLY A 636 -11.93 16.27 -2.85
CA GLY A 636 -13.35 16.52 -2.77
C GLY A 636 -14.05 15.64 -1.74
N ARG A 637 -15.34 15.93 -1.47
CA ARG A 637 -16.18 15.14 -0.56
C ARG A 637 -16.19 13.66 -0.96
N GLN A 638 -16.24 12.77 0.04
CA GLN A 638 -16.35 11.33 -0.12
C GLN A 638 -17.47 10.80 0.77
N TYR A 639 -18.40 10.02 0.23
CA TYR A 639 -19.42 9.33 1.03
C TYR A 639 -18.79 8.10 1.72
N LEU A 640 -19.26 7.77 2.91
CA LEU A 640 -18.80 6.62 3.70
C LEU A 640 -19.58 5.34 3.41
N ASP A 641 -20.73 5.48 2.76
CA ASP A 641 -21.60 4.40 2.30
C ASP A 641 -22.14 4.68 0.88
N ASN A 642 -22.86 3.73 0.31
CA ASN A 642 -23.45 3.86 -1.02
C ASN A 642 -24.89 4.43 -0.98
N LEU A 643 -25.28 5.10 0.11
CA LEU A 643 -26.61 5.72 0.27
C LEU A 643 -26.59 7.22 -0.02
N GLU A 644 -25.42 7.80 -0.29
CA GLU A 644 -25.19 9.25 -0.53
C GLU A 644 -25.70 10.17 0.59
N MET A 645 -25.71 9.66 1.83
CA MET A 645 -26.14 10.45 2.98
C MET A 645 -25.08 11.49 3.33
N LYS A 646 -25.46 12.77 3.36
CA LYS A 646 -24.52 13.88 3.64
C LYS A 646 -23.89 13.76 5.02
N GLU A 647 -24.62 13.29 6.02
CA GLU A 647 -24.13 13.00 7.37
C GLU A 647 -23.07 11.88 7.39
N ASN A 648 -23.10 10.97 6.42
CA ASN A 648 -22.15 9.89 6.23
C ASN A 648 -21.11 10.27 5.17
N SER A 649 -20.45 11.39 5.35
CA SER A 649 -19.41 11.82 4.40
C SER A 649 -18.22 12.46 5.09
N LEU A 650 -17.07 12.32 4.46
CA LEU A 650 -15.87 13.13 4.71
C LEU A 650 -16.04 14.44 3.94
N GLU A 651 -15.82 15.56 4.62
CA GLU A 651 -15.83 16.86 3.97
C GLU A 651 -14.62 17.02 3.04
N ALA A 652 -14.78 17.87 2.02
CA ALA A 652 -13.66 18.24 1.17
C ALA A 652 -12.59 18.97 1.99
N TYR A 653 -11.34 18.74 1.66
CA TYR A 653 -10.22 19.40 2.33
C TYR A 653 -9.16 19.93 1.36
N CYS A 654 -8.45 20.96 1.82
CA CYS A 654 -7.26 21.50 1.16
C CYS A 654 -6.14 21.62 2.20
N VAL A 655 -5.02 20.96 1.97
CA VAL A 655 -3.88 20.94 2.89
C VAL A 655 -2.58 21.26 2.15
N SER A 656 -1.72 22.05 2.80
CA SER A 656 -0.43 22.46 2.23
C SER A 656 0.73 22.05 3.11
N HIS A 657 1.83 21.65 2.48
CA HIS A 657 3.07 21.23 3.14
C HIS A 657 4.24 22.05 2.61
N LEU A 658 5.10 22.51 3.50
CA LEU A 658 6.32 23.24 3.16
C LEU A 658 7.54 22.37 3.50
N ASN A 659 8.43 22.17 2.54
CA ASN A 659 9.74 21.57 2.77
C ASN A 659 10.82 22.60 2.44
N VAL A 660 11.84 22.69 3.28
CA VAL A 660 13.03 23.53 3.08
C VAL A 660 14.26 22.70 3.41
N GLY A 661 15.25 22.73 2.55
CA GLY A 661 16.50 22.00 2.69
C GLY A 661 17.73 22.84 2.35
N TYR A 662 18.83 22.54 2.99
CA TYR A 662 20.13 23.14 2.74
C TYR A 662 21.25 22.12 2.86
N SER A 663 22.06 22.00 1.80
CA SER A 663 23.27 21.18 1.80
C SER A 663 24.49 22.07 2.09
N PHE A 664 25.40 21.60 2.90
CA PHE A 664 26.60 22.38 3.29
C PHE A 664 27.84 21.48 3.33
N PRO A 665 29.05 22.04 3.08
CA PRO A 665 30.29 21.30 3.21
C PRO A 665 30.61 21.08 4.69
N LEU A 666 31.00 19.86 5.03
CA LEU A 666 31.49 19.52 6.36
C LEU A 666 32.79 18.73 6.20
N ARG A 667 33.82 19.10 6.97
CA ARG A 667 35.14 18.43 6.89
C ARG A 667 35.02 16.93 7.21
N GLY A 668 35.56 16.07 6.35
CA GLY A 668 35.50 14.62 6.52
C GLY A 668 34.17 13.98 6.08
N VAL A 669 33.26 14.75 5.47
CA VAL A 669 31.98 14.29 4.96
C VAL A 669 31.84 14.75 3.51
N LYS A 670 31.42 13.84 2.60
CA LYS A 670 31.21 14.19 1.18
C LYS A 670 30.07 15.18 1.02
N GLU A 671 29.01 14.98 1.78
CA GLU A 671 27.82 15.84 1.77
C GLU A 671 27.15 15.85 3.14
N ALA A 672 26.81 17.03 3.64
CA ALA A 672 25.97 17.20 4.80
C ALA A 672 24.73 18.02 4.41
N SER A 673 23.55 17.65 4.90
CA SER A 673 22.29 18.33 4.61
C SER A 673 21.40 18.43 5.85
N ILE A 674 20.66 19.51 5.94
CA ILE A 674 19.58 19.68 6.92
C ILE A 674 18.31 20.02 6.17
N SER A 675 17.19 19.44 6.58
CA SER A 675 15.89 19.81 6.04
C SER A 675 14.83 19.88 7.11
N ALA A 676 13.85 20.77 6.90
CA ALA A 676 12.67 20.93 7.72
C ALA A 676 11.44 20.76 6.85
N THR A 677 10.53 19.90 7.27
CA THR A 677 9.22 19.74 6.65
C THR A 677 8.15 20.17 7.62
N VAL A 678 7.29 21.10 7.23
CA VAL A 678 6.09 21.50 7.97
C VAL A 678 4.89 20.91 7.23
N TYR A 679 4.25 19.94 7.86
CA TYR A 679 3.01 19.35 7.35
C TYR A 679 1.82 20.18 7.81
N ASN A 680 0.79 20.25 6.96
CA ASN A 680 -0.43 21.00 7.23
C ASN A 680 -0.15 22.44 7.69
N LEU A 681 0.53 23.20 6.85
CA LEU A 681 1.05 24.55 7.15
C LEU A 681 -0.03 25.51 7.68
N PHE A 682 -1.27 25.38 7.21
CA PHE A 682 -2.39 26.27 7.57
C PHE A 682 -3.31 25.70 8.65
N ASN A 683 -2.90 24.61 9.32
CA ASN A 683 -3.64 23.99 10.42
C ASN A 683 -5.08 23.58 10.05
N THR A 684 -5.28 23.10 8.82
CA THR A 684 -6.58 22.61 8.36
C THR A 684 -7.02 21.40 9.19
N LYS A 685 -8.25 21.39 9.67
CA LYS A 685 -8.88 20.21 10.28
C LYS A 685 -9.50 19.37 9.16
N TYR A 686 -9.06 18.11 9.04
CA TYR A 686 -9.55 17.24 7.97
C TYR A 686 -9.44 15.76 8.36
N GLU A 687 -10.18 14.93 7.65
CA GLU A 687 -10.23 13.48 7.78
C GLU A 687 -9.99 12.85 6.41
N THR A 688 -9.13 11.83 6.36
CA THR A 688 -8.80 11.15 5.10
C THR A 688 -9.51 9.82 4.96
N ASN A 689 -10.05 9.28 6.06
CA ASN A 689 -10.77 8.02 6.11
C ASN A 689 -11.94 8.10 7.10
N GLY A 690 -12.87 7.18 6.95
CA GLY A 690 -14.01 7.01 7.84
C GLY A 690 -14.87 5.85 7.40
N TYR A 691 -15.85 5.52 8.22
CA TYR A 691 -16.86 4.52 7.93
C TYR A 691 -18.19 4.90 8.58
N SER A 692 -19.29 4.29 8.14
CA SER A 692 -20.58 4.48 8.77
C SER A 692 -21.31 3.14 8.88
N GLN A 693 -21.83 2.83 10.05
CA GLN A 693 -22.80 1.77 10.22
C GLN A 693 -24.18 2.38 10.06
N THR A 694 -24.87 1.98 9.00
CA THR A 694 -26.25 2.44 8.73
C THR A 694 -27.22 1.30 8.99
N SER A 695 -28.20 1.54 9.86
CA SER A 695 -29.28 0.63 10.19
C SER A 695 -30.63 1.26 9.85
N ILE A 696 -31.70 0.48 9.92
CA ILE A 696 -33.06 0.95 9.67
C ILE A 696 -33.91 0.77 10.91
N GLU A 697 -34.69 1.78 11.25
CA GLU A 697 -35.72 1.67 12.30
C GLU A 697 -36.98 1.00 11.70
N LYS A 698 -37.26 -0.23 12.13
CA LYS A 698 -38.35 -1.07 11.59
C LYS A 698 -39.71 -0.39 11.57
N ALA A 699 -40.02 0.39 12.62
CA ALA A 699 -41.32 1.02 12.76
C ALA A 699 -41.55 2.19 11.78
N THR A 700 -40.54 2.94 11.46
CA THR A 700 -40.64 4.20 10.70
C THR A 700 -39.99 4.12 9.32
N GLY A 701 -39.15 3.10 9.05
CA GLY A 701 -38.32 3.02 7.87
C GLY A 701 -37.18 4.07 7.85
N LYS A 702 -36.94 4.79 8.96
CA LYS A 702 -35.93 5.82 9.09
C LYS A 702 -34.57 5.19 9.13
N LEU A 703 -33.65 5.77 8.39
CA LEU A 703 -32.21 5.40 8.46
C LEU A 703 -31.56 6.01 9.71
N LEU A 704 -30.86 5.17 10.44
CA LEU A 704 -30.02 5.54 11.59
C LEU A 704 -28.58 5.30 11.20
N SER A 705 -27.75 6.32 11.27
CA SER A 705 -26.34 6.24 10.88
C SER A 705 -25.43 6.57 12.06
N ASP A 706 -24.29 5.87 12.13
CA ASP A 706 -23.24 6.09 13.10
C ASP A 706 -21.90 6.26 12.37
N PRO A 707 -21.63 7.45 11.79
CA PRO A 707 -20.39 7.72 11.09
C PRO A 707 -19.21 7.85 12.06
N ARG A 708 -18.09 7.23 11.68
CA ARG A 708 -16.83 7.25 12.40
C ARG A 708 -15.72 7.80 11.50
N PHE A 709 -14.79 8.56 12.08
CA PHE A 709 -13.83 9.38 11.36
C PHE A 709 -12.42 9.16 11.88
N TYR A 710 -11.43 9.25 10.99
CA TYR A 710 -10.01 9.22 11.31
C TYR A 710 -9.41 10.61 11.10
N PRO A 711 -9.24 11.39 12.18
CA PRO A 711 -8.75 12.75 12.08
C PRO A 711 -7.25 12.79 11.79
N MET A 712 -6.87 13.69 10.90
CA MET A 712 -5.48 14.00 10.61
C MET A 712 -4.96 15.11 11.53
N ALA A 713 -3.64 15.10 11.75
CA ALA A 713 -2.94 16.09 12.55
C ALA A 713 -3.07 17.50 11.98
N GLY A 714 -3.13 18.48 12.86
CA GLY A 714 -2.94 19.89 12.53
C GLY A 714 -1.49 20.17 12.10
N THR A 715 -1.04 21.42 12.19
CA THR A 715 0.33 21.79 11.85
C THR A 715 1.33 21.00 12.69
N ASN A 716 2.24 20.30 12.01
CA ASN A 716 3.28 19.50 12.63
C ASN A 716 4.55 19.53 11.76
N PHE A 717 5.68 19.11 12.30
CA PHE A 717 6.95 19.23 11.61
C PHE A 717 7.86 18.01 11.80
N LEU A 718 8.81 17.87 10.88
CA LEU A 718 9.95 16.95 10.97
C LEU A 718 11.23 17.64 10.50
N LEU A 719 12.27 17.55 11.30
CA LEU A 719 13.64 17.98 10.98
C LEU A 719 14.46 16.75 10.61
N ASN A 720 15.31 16.85 9.59
CA ASN A 720 16.20 15.77 9.19
C ASN A 720 17.62 16.31 9.00
N LEU A 721 18.62 15.54 9.48
CA LEU A 721 20.03 15.70 9.25
C LEU A 721 20.53 14.51 8.41
N GLY A 722 21.12 14.77 7.27
CA GLY A 722 21.74 13.77 6.41
C GLY A 722 23.25 13.97 6.33
N LEU A 723 24.03 12.90 6.47
CA LEU A 723 25.48 12.86 6.33
C LEU A 723 25.85 11.74 5.36
N LYS A 724 26.72 12.05 4.38
CA LYS A 724 27.26 11.09 3.42
C LYS A 724 28.77 11.13 3.44
N PHE A 725 29.37 9.98 3.70
CA PHE A 725 30.81 9.77 3.81
C PHE A 725 31.40 9.14 2.55
#